data_624fbf869567e246e4b656ff18fad0bf
#
_entry.id   624fbf869567e246e4b656ff18fad0bf
#
_cell.length_a   1.000
_cell.length_b   1.000
_cell.length_c   1.000
_cell.angle_alpha   90.00
_cell.angle_beta   90.00
_cell.angle_gamma   90.00
#
_symmetry.space_group_name_H-M   'P 1'
#
loop_
_entity.id
_entity.type
_entity.pdbx_description
1 polymer ?
#
loop_
_entity_poly.entity_id
_entity_poly.type
_entity_poly.pdbx_seq_one_letter_code
_entity_poly.pdbx_strand_id
1 'polypeptide(L)'
;MPTTLSHITFISDYRTFPGSMSVLAIIASTVDGIQTELALFLLAFLLHALVFRSRTIPKREKCAKQHVKGFSAGANCKTAGACSPSLPQKVSLLNAAESICGDCKDKLVLAARIREELQQVPLEDKMEALTSLLQGASKSKVMSPELLAAVPLLLEESGLKLSMGLGECLLNGHCAVGDLPKVQGTIREMRAAGLQLRSSTFNELLSLAVKKSPRQLLTLLDEMKICGVKPDRITCSVLLKAVQAKSSPLTLERVLAFVDDMDGDMDEVLFYSIVEACLSVGRPDLLEPYLKQRPIKHMQVRNPYTFGSIIRAHGLLKDLEGVWDTWREMRTRRVMPTSVTLGCMVEALSTNGDVEAGYEFLRDISKDETCSNQINAVIYGSVLKGFAQQKNFDRVWSVYQEMLALKLQFSIVTFNTLVDACARNNEISRIPALLESMVAQGIEPNLITYSAILKGYCQANRLDEAFQLVQQMLQTTQLRPDEIMYNTLLDGCARQGLYDRGMMVLEEMQQVGVQPTNFTLSVLVKLASRSKQIDRAFELCDEISSKYRFRLNMHVYSNLVHGCTMAKDLDRGIAVLEKMLSERVRPDARTYDSLLRACVAEYRAEDAAGLLRAAMGLRSVHPKLAGKPANLLQPQGRLTMELIEHVLDGIAGLCKNATLALQLLQDLKRVPGLKLVTPLQLRLATKIGRM
;
A
#
# COMPACT_ATOMS: atom_id res chain seq x y z
N MET A 1 -26.73 -57.05 -3.70
CA MET A 1 -26.09 -57.97 -4.66
C MET A 1 -25.34 -57.16 -5.68
N PRO A 2 -24.27 -57.70 -6.14
CA PRO A 2 -22.91 -57.20 -5.78
C PRO A 2 -22.09 -56.86 -7.02
N THR A 3 -20.87 -56.36 -6.68
CA THR A 3 -19.56 -56.53 -7.40
C THR A 3 -19.34 -55.57 -8.56
N THR A 4 -18.16 -55.01 -8.70
CA THR A 4 -16.79 -55.58 -8.59
C THR A 4 -15.74 -54.53 -8.34
N LEU A 5 -14.90 -54.81 -7.37
CA LEU A 5 -13.53 -54.31 -7.25
C LEU A 5 -12.68 -54.89 -8.39
N SER A 6 -11.82 -54.11 -8.98
CA SER A 6 -10.65 -54.61 -9.68
C SER A 6 -9.37 -54.02 -9.08
N HIS A 7 -8.68 -54.92 -8.38
CA HIS A 7 -7.30 -54.77 -7.94
C HIS A 7 -6.35 -54.53 -9.14
N ILE A 8 -5.47 -53.58 -9.05
CA ILE A 8 -4.22 -53.58 -9.81
C ILE A 8 -3.10 -53.72 -8.80
N THR A 9 -2.60 -54.94 -8.74
CA THR A 9 -1.37 -55.37 -8.09
C THR A 9 -0.18 -54.86 -8.89
N PHE A 10 0.69 -54.08 -8.27
CA PHE A 10 2.03 -53.82 -8.83
C PHE A 10 2.98 -54.91 -8.35
N ILE A 11 3.39 -55.73 -9.32
CA ILE A 11 4.45 -56.74 -9.20
C ILE A 11 5.79 -56.02 -9.28
N SER A 12 6.61 -56.24 -8.27
CA SER A 12 8.04 -55.95 -8.25
C SER A 12 8.77 -56.92 -9.17
N ASP A 13 9.43 -56.44 -10.20
CA ASP A 13 10.45 -57.22 -10.90
C ASP A 13 11.76 -56.42 -10.92
N TYR A 14 12.65 -56.83 -10.05
CA TYR A 14 14.08 -56.55 -10.20
C TYR A 14 14.65 -57.53 -11.22
N ARG A 15 15.05 -57.04 -12.37
CA ARG A 15 15.98 -57.73 -13.28
C ARG A 15 17.08 -56.81 -13.79
N THR A 16 18.23 -57.00 -13.20
CA THR A 16 19.61 -56.97 -13.73
C THR A 16 19.85 -56.09 -14.96
N PHE A 17 20.60 -55.03 -14.78
CA PHE A 17 21.32 -54.30 -15.83
C PHE A 17 22.57 -55.08 -16.24
N PRO A 18 22.86 -55.21 -17.54
CA PRO A 18 24.20 -55.46 -18.04
C PRO A 18 24.72 -54.20 -18.75
N GLY A 19 25.89 -53.76 -18.41
CA GLY A 19 26.65 -52.81 -19.21
C GLY A 19 27.02 -51.55 -18.42
N SER A 20 28.27 -51.56 -17.99
CA SER A 20 28.98 -50.42 -17.40
C SER A 20 29.08 -49.27 -18.41
N MET A 21 28.13 -48.37 -18.41
CA MET A 21 28.39 -47.02 -18.93
C MET A 21 29.20 -46.27 -17.88
N SER A 22 30.39 -45.82 -18.28
CA SER A 22 31.29 -45.08 -17.42
C SER A 22 30.60 -43.78 -16.95
N VAL A 23 30.83 -43.39 -15.71
CA VAL A 23 30.31 -42.13 -15.10
C VAL A 23 30.59 -40.92 -16.01
N LEU A 24 31.66 -40.98 -16.81
CA LEU A 24 32.00 -39.98 -17.80
C LEU A 24 31.00 -39.89 -18.97
N ALA A 25 30.35 -41.00 -19.37
CA ALA A 25 29.36 -40.98 -20.45
C ALA A 25 28.00 -40.37 -19.96
N ILE A 26 27.68 -40.57 -18.69
CA ILE A 26 26.49 -39.93 -18.05
C ILE A 26 26.75 -38.44 -17.89
N ILE A 27 27.94 -38.03 -17.47
CA ILE A 27 28.32 -36.62 -17.35
C ILE A 27 28.34 -35.95 -18.73
N ALA A 28 28.86 -36.58 -19.75
CA ALA A 28 28.88 -36.05 -21.13
C ALA A 28 27.45 -35.85 -21.66
N SER A 29 26.54 -36.83 -21.47
CA SER A 29 25.14 -36.70 -21.92
C SER A 29 24.35 -35.63 -21.17
N THR A 30 24.66 -35.39 -19.89
CA THR A 30 24.03 -34.30 -19.11
C THR A 30 24.59 -32.93 -19.50
N VAL A 31 25.88 -32.82 -19.85
CA VAL A 31 26.49 -31.57 -20.30
C VAL A 31 25.95 -31.17 -21.68
N ASP A 32 25.80 -32.13 -22.61
CA ASP A 32 25.20 -31.88 -23.93
C ASP A 32 23.72 -31.47 -23.81
N GLY A 33 22.94 -32.05 -22.87
CA GLY A 33 21.58 -31.64 -22.58
C GLY A 33 21.49 -30.18 -22.08
N ILE A 34 22.39 -29.79 -21.18
CA ILE A 34 22.44 -28.42 -20.65
C ILE A 34 22.88 -27.41 -21.71
N GLN A 35 23.80 -27.78 -22.60
CA GLN A 35 24.22 -26.90 -23.69
C GLN A 35 23.10 -26.69 -24.71
N THR A 36 22.32 -27.71 -25.04
CA THR A 36 21.17 -27.60 -25.95
C THR A 36 20.02 -26.75 -25.33
N GLU A 37 19.74 -26.91 -24.05
CA GLU A 37 18.75 -26.07 -23.36
C GLU A 37 19.19 -24.60 -23.25
N LEU A 38 20.48 -24.36 -22.98
CA LEU A 38 21.06 -23.01 -22.96
C LEU A 38 21.03 -22.35 -24.35
N ALA A 39 21.33 -23.11 -25.39
CA ALA A 39 21.25 -22.65 -26.79
C ALA A 39 19.81 -22.32 -27.19
N LEU A 40 18.82 -23.15 -26.80
CA LEU A 40 17.42 -22.90 -27.04
C LEU A 40 16.92 -21.68 -26.25
N PHE A 41 17.36 -21.50 -24.99
CA PHE A 41 17.04 -20.33 -24.19
C PHE A 41 17.61 -19.03 -24.78
N LEU A 42 18.90 -19.07 -25.27
CA LEU A 42 19.53 -17.94 -25.95
C LEU A 42 18.83 -17.63 -27.29
N LEU A 43 18.42 -18.64 -28.05
CA LEU A 43 17.66 -18.47 -29.28
C LEU A 43 16.27 -17.86 -29.01
N ALA A 44 15.57 -18.33 -27.99
CA ALA A 44 14.28 -17.77 -27.56
C ALA A 44 14.43 -16.32 -27.08
N PHE A 45 15.50 -16.00 -26.34
CA PHE A 45 15.82 -14.64 -25.91
C PHE A 45 16.15 -13.72 -27.09
N LEU A 46 16.93 -14.20 -28.07
CA LEU A 46 17.22 -13.45 -29.29
C LEU A 46 15.98 -13.23 -30.16
N LEU A 47 15.12 -14.24 -30.30
CA LEU A 47 13.83 -14.11 -30.99
C LEU A 47 12.90 -13.13 -30.27
N HIS A 48 12.82 -13.19 -28.93
CA HIS A 48 12.09 -12.23 -28.12
C HIS A 48 12.63 -10.80 -28.30
N ALA A 49 13.96 -10.63 -28.26
CA ALA A 49 14.60 -9.32 -28.47
C ALA A 49 14.35 -8.78 -29.88
N LEU A 50 14.36 -9.64 -30.93
CA LEU A 50 14.02 -9.26 -32.28
C LEU A 50 12.55 -8.86 -32.46
N VAL A 51 11.61 -9.61 -31.84
CA VAL A 51 10.18 -9.31 -31.89
C VAL A 51 9.85 -8.03 -31.16
N PHE A 52 10.49 -7.75 -30.01
CA PHE A 52 10.30 -6.50 -29.28
C PHE A 52 11.05 -5.30 -29.87
N ARG A 53 12.16 -5.53 -30.59
CA ARG A 53 12.87 -4.46 -31.31
C ARG A 53 12.12 -3.99 -32.55
N SER A 54 11.25 -4.83 -33.14
CA SER A 54 10.41 -4.46 -34.28
C SER A 54 9.09 -3.79 -33.94
N ARG A 55 8.75 -3.65 -32.65
CA ARG A 55 7.62 -2.83 -32.20
C ARG A 55 8.06 -1.42 -31.82
N THR A 56 8.67 -0.72 -32.75
CA THR A 56 8.67 0.74 -32.75
C THR A 56 7.23 1.18 -33.03
N ILE A 57 6.62 1.77 -32.04
CA ILE A 57 5.30 2.43 -32.13
C ILE A 57 5.33 3.37 -33.31
N PRO A 58 4.40 3.28 -34.30
CA PRO A 58 4.36 4.23 -35.39
C PRO A 58 4.04 5.62 -34.80
N LYS A 59 4.94 6.56 -35.05
CA LYS A 59 4.68 7.98 -34.77
C LYS A 59 3.38 8.35 -35.49
N ARG A 60 2.38 8.80 -34.73
CA ARG A 60 1.19 9.44 -35.26
C ARG A 60 1.62 10.55 -36.20
N GLU A 61 1.42 10.36 -37.48
CA GLU A 61 1.48 11.41 -38.49
C GLU A 61 0.45 12.49 -38.13
N LYS A 62 0.93 13.72 -38.04
CA LYS A 62 0.08 14.87 -37.85
C LYS A 62 -0.78 15.02 -39.13
N CYS A 63 -2.07 14.83 -38.96
CA CYS A 63 -3.06 15.16 -40.00
C CYS A 63 -2.85 16.59 -40.44
N ALA A 64 -2.47 16.75 -41.72
CA ALA A 64 -2.37 18.02 -42.40
C ALA A 64 -3.78 18.64 -42.50
N LYS A 65 -3.94 19.84 -42.01
CA LYS A 65 -5.14 20.67 -42.24
C LYS A 65 -5.23 20.98 -43.71
N GLN A 66 -6.26 20.48 -44.36
CA GLN A 66 -6.69 20.98 -45.69
C GLN A 66 -7.14 22.43 -45.55
N HIS A 67 -6.38 23.33 -46.16
CA HIS A 67 -6.81 24.69 -46.38
C HIS A 67 -7.61 24.76 -47.67
N VAL A 68 -8.81 25.27 -47.55
CA VAL A 68 -9.72 25.71 -48.63
C VAL A 68 -9.06 26.87 -49.39
N LYS A 69 -9.05 26.75 -50.73
CA LYS A 69 -8.63 27.77 -51.66
C LYS A 69 -9.67 28.91 -51.72
N GLY A 70 -9.19 30.13 -51.75
CA GLY A 70 -9.97 31.29 -52.15
C GLY A 70 -9.08 32.50 -52.44
N PHE A 71 -8.83 32.76 -53.75
CA PHE A 71 -8.67 34.05 -54.49
C PHE A 71 -7.98 35.23 -53.79
N SER A 72 -7.10 36.01 -54.35
CA SER A 72 -6.63 36.41 -55.69
C SER A 72 -5.62 37.55 -55.55
N ALA A 73 -4.68 37.55 -56.49
CA ALA A 73 -4.06 38.71 -57.11
C ALA A 73 -3.26 39.76 -56.33
N GLY A 74 -2.03 39.84 -56.71
CA GLY A 74 -1.45 41.08 -57.18
C GLY A 74 -0.29 41.68 -56.40
N ALA A 75 0.80 41.75 -57.10
CA ALA A 75 1.82 42.79 -57.13
C ALA A 75 3.22 42.47 -56.60
N ASN A 76 4.10 42.39 -57.56
CA ASN A 76 5.55 42.49 -57.48
C ASN A 76 6.06 43.61 -56.58
N CYS A 77 7.04 43.31 -55.74
CA CYS A 77 8.18 44.22 -55.58
C CYS A 77 9.44 43.42 -55.20
N LYS A 78 10.44 43.51 -56.07
CA LYS A 78 11.80 43.07 -55.85
C LYS A 78 12.48 44.07 -54.93
N THR A 79 13.00 43.63 -53.79
CA THR A 79 14.21 44.22 -53.22
C THR A 79 15.06 43.10 -52.62
N ALA A 80 16.29 43.13 -53.05
CA ALA A 80 17.35 42.23 -52.66
C ALA A 80 17.85 42.50 -51.25
N GLY A 81 18.32 41.43 -50.59
CA GLY A 81 19.36 41.57 -49.63
C GLY A 81 19.09 41.06 -48.24
N ALA A 82 19.53 39.89 -47.97
CA ALA A 82 20.35 39.46 -46.86
C ALA A 82 20.17 37.95 -46.66
N CYS A 83 21.19 37.22 -47.01
CA CYS A 83 21.33 35.79 -46.70
C CYS A 83 21.28 35.60 -45.18
N SER A 84 20.33 34.84 -44.71
CA SER A 84 20.40 34.18 -43.39
C SER A 84 21.46 33.07 -43.48
N PRO A 85 22.37 32.94 -42.48
CA PRO A 85 23.41 31.93 -42.52
C PRO A 85 22.83 30.53 -42.43
N SER A 86 23.41 29.71 -43.28
CA SER A 86 23.04 28.36 -43.68
C SER A 86 22.95 27.34 -42.56
N LEU A 87 21.94 26.49 -42.63
CA LEU A 87 21.69 25.27 -41.87
C LEU A 87 22.89 24.30 -41.59
N PRO A 88 23.99 24.28 -42.39
CA PRO A 88 25.09 23.33 -42.12
C PRO A 88 25.94 23.60 -40.86
N GLN A 89 26.01 24.83 -40.36
CA GLN A 89 26.83 25.14 -39.18
C GLN A 89 26.21 24.72 -37.84
N LYS A 90 24.86 24.67 -37.74
CA LYS A 90 24.18 24.18 -36.52
C LYS A 90 24.29 22.68 -36.32
N VAL A 91 24.45 21.91 -37.38
CA VAL A 91 24.62 20.45 -37.35
C VAL A 91 26.06 20.06 -36.97
N SER A 92 27.05 20.88 -37.32
CA SER A 92 28.44 20.61 -36.99
C SER A 92 28.75 20.78 -35.51
N LEU A 93 28.14 21.79 -34.85
CA LEU A 93 28.28 22.03 -33.39
C LEU A 93 27.60 20.95 -32.52
N LEU A 94 26.49 20.39 -32.99
CA LEU A 94 25.82 19.28 -32.30
C LEU A 94 26.62 17.97 -32.40
N ASN A 95 27.20 17.66 -33.58
CA ASN A 95 28.03 16.51 -33.79
C ASN A 95 29.40 16.63 -33.11
N ALA A 96 29.94 17.85 -33.02
CA ALA A 96 31.15 18.15 -32.25
C ALA A 96 30.90 18.00 -30.74
N ALA A 97 29.73 18.42 -30.24
CA ALA A 97 29.36 18.27 -28.83
C ALA A 97 29.25 16.80 -28.40
N GLU A 98 28.69 15.92 -29.23
CA GLU A 98 28.60 14.48 -28.95
C GLU A 98 30.00 13.81 -28.95
N SER A 99 30.88 14.21 -29.85
CA SER A 99 32.26 13.75 -29.90
C SER A 99 33.12 14.27 -28.74
N ILE A 100 32.92 15.52 -28.35
CA ILE A 100 33.67 16.19 -27.27
C ILE A 100 33.28 15.66 -25.89
N CYS A 101 32.01 15.40 -25.64
CA CYS A 101 31.52 14.93 -24.33
C CYS A 101 31.88 13.47 -24.01
N GLY A 102 32.17 12.63 -25.02
CA GLY A 102 32.51 11.21 -24.81
C GLY A 102 33.91 10.97 -24.22
N ASP A 103 34.88 11.84 -24.52
CA ASP A 103 36.31 11.57 -24.28
C ASP A 103 36.97 12.41 -23.18
N CYS A 104 36.37 13.49 -22.68
CA CYS A 104 36.99 14.41 -21.72
C CYS A 104 36.37 14.41 -20.33
N LYS A 105 37.15 13.99 -19.34
CA LYS A 105 36.81 14.05 -17.89
C LYS A 105 37.21 15.36 -17.18
N ASP A 106 37.92 16.24 -17.85
CA ASP A 106 38.39 17.51 -17.26
C ASP A 106 37.61 18.69 -17.84
N LYS A 107 37.01 19.51 -16.91
CA LYS A 107 36.21 20.67 -17.26
C LYS A 107 37.00 21.75 -18.02
N LEU A 108 38.31 21.92 -17.73
CA LEU A 108 39.14 22.91 -18.39
C LEU A 108 39.46 22.53 -19.82
N VAL A 109 39.75 21.26 -20.08
CA VAL A 109 40.01 20.75 -21.43
C VAL A 109 38.72 20.81 -22.27
N LEU A 110 37.58 20.52 -21.66
CA LEU A 110 36.29 20.64 -22.31
C LEU A 110 35.95 22.09 -22.64
N ALA A 111 36.19 23.03 -21.71
CA ALA A 111 36.00 24.45 -21.94
C ALA A 111 36.92 24.98 -23.06
N ALA A 112 38.18 24.54 -23.13
CA ALA A 112 39.12 24.93 -24.17
C ALA A 112 38.64 24.46 -25.56
N ARG A 113 38.18 23.20 -25.70
CA ARG A 113 37.68 22.67 -26.96
C ARG A 113 36.37 23.38 -27.39
N ILE A 114 35.43 23.61 -26.50
CA ILE A 114 34.21 24.39 -26.79
C ILE A 114 34.58 25.82 -27.21
N ARG A 115 35.62 26.42 -26.60
CA ARG A 115 36.14 27.74 -26.97
C ARG A 115 36.66 27.76 -28.39
N GLU A 116 37.49 26.79 -28.82
CA GLU A 116 38.01 26.69 -30.18
C GLU A 116 36.88 26.66 -31.22
N GLU A 117 35.82 25.87 -30.98
CA GLU A 117 34.67 25.81 -31.86
C GLU A 117 33.86 27.12 -31.88
N LEU A 118 33.73 27.81 -30.71
CA LEU A 118 33.04 29.08 -30.60
C LEU A 118 33.83 30.27 -31.16
N GLN A 119 35.15 30.14 -31.40
CA GLN A 119 35.95 31.22 -32.06
C GLN A 119 35.48 31.46 -33.48
N GLN A 120 34.96 30.46 -34.15
CA GLN A 120 34.45 30.54 -35.53
C GLN A 120 33.03 31.11 -35.62
N VAL A 121 32.35 31.36 -34.46
CA VAL A 121 30.96 31.83 -34.39
C VAL A 121 30.95 33.35 -34.10
N PRO A 122 30.17 34.17 -34.82
CA PRO A 122 30.01 35.60 -34.53
C PRO A 122 29.53 35.82 -33.07
N LEU A 123 29.91 36.95 -32.48
CA LEU A 123 29.63 37.24 -31.07
C LEU A 123 28.10 37.22 -30.78
N GLU A 124 27.30 37.66 -31.73
CA GLU A 124 25.82 37.72 -31.65
C GLU A 124 25.21 36.33 -31.57
N ASP A 125 25.82 35.34 -32.23
CA ASP A 125 25.29 33.95 -32.34
C ASP A 125 25.85 33.01 -31.24
N LYS A 126 26.90 33.41 -30.47
CA LYS A 126 27.53 32.57 -29.45
C LYS A 126 26.56 32.11 -28.36
N MET A 127 25.64 32.97 -27.96
CA MET A 127 24.63 32.62 -26.94
C MET A 127 23.65 31.58 -27.44
N GLU A 128 23.23 31.72 -28.71
CA GLU A 128 22.33 30.71 -29.33
C GLU A 128 23.03 29.38 -29.55
N ALA A 129 24.33 29.43 -29.91
CA ALA A 129 25.15 28.24 -30.07
C ALA A 129 25.33 27.47 -28.74
N LEU A 130 25.65 28.16 -27.64
CA LEU A 130 25.74 27.55 -26.29
C LEU A 130 24.41 26.97 -25.82
N THR A 131 23.32 27.69 -26.06
CA THR A 131 21.97 27.22 -25.70
C THR A 131 21.64 25.95 -26.49
N SER A 132 21.92 25.93 -27.80
CA SER A 132 21.71 24.77 -28.68
C SER A 132 22.56 23.56 -28.26
N LEU A 133 23.81 23.79 -27.86
CA LEU A 133 24.72 22.75 -27.35
C LEU A 133 24.17 22.09 -26.09
N LEU A 134 23.73 22.87 -25.09
CA LEU A 134 23.13 22.31 -23.86
C LEU A 134 21.80 21.59 -24.13
N GLN A 135 20.96 22.12 -25.03
CA GLN A 135 19.73 21.43 -25.44
C GLN A 135 20.02 20.10 -26.15
N GLY A 136 21.03 20.08 -27.00
CA GLY A 136 21.51 18.86 -27.66
C GLY A 136 22.01 17.84 -26.66
N ALA A 137 22.91 18.23 -25.75
CA ALA A 137 23.44 17.38 -24.68
C ALA A 137 22.32 16.81 -23.78
N SER A 138 21.29 17.60 -23.50
CA SER A 138 20.11 17.12 -22.74
C SER A 138 19.31 16.05 -23.49
N LYS A 139 19.11 16.22 -24.81
CA LYS A 139 18.40 15.26 -25.67
C LYS A 139 19.15 13.96 -25.85
N SER A 140 20.48 14.06 -26.02
CA SER A 140 21.38 12.91 -26.22
C SER A 140 21.70 12.17 -24.90
N LYS A 141 21.23 12.66 -23.74
CA LYS A 141 21.55 12.14 -22.40
C LYS A 141 23.04 12.17 -22.03
N VAL A 142 23.82 13.05 -22.64
CA VAL A 142 25.27 13.23 -22.44
C VAL A 142 25.57 14.40 -21.51
N MET A 143 24.56 14.91 -20.77
CA MET A 143 24.76 16.00 -19.83
C MET A 143 25.69 15.57 -18.70
N SER A 144 26.86 16.20 -18.59
CA SER A 144 27.86 15.92 -17.57
C SER A 144 28.07 17.11 -16.62
N PRO A 145 28.52 16.86 -15.36
CA PRO A 145 28.87 17.95 -14.42
C PRO A 145 29.97 18.87 -14.94
N GLU A 146 30.90 18.33 -15.74
CA GLU A 146 32.02 19.02 -16.33
C GLU A 146 31.57 20.02 -17.41
N LEU A 147 30.63 19.58 -18.27
CA LEU A 147 30.03 20.45 -19.29
C LEU A 147 29.30 21.64 -18.65
N LEU A 148 28.50 21.35 -17.62
CA LEU A 148 27.75 22.38 -16.89
C LEU A 148 28.66 23.36 -16.15
N ALA A 149 29.85 22.90 -15.71
CA ALA A 149 30.85 23.78 -15.06
C ALA A 149 31.69 24.59 -16.05
N ALA A 150 31.82 24.13 -17.32
CA ALA A 150 32.55 24.83 -18.36
C ALA A 150 31.79 26.06 -18.89
N VAL A 151 30.45 26.02 -18.94
CA VAL A 151 29.65 27.12 -19.51
C VAL A 151 29.78 28.44 -18.77
N PRO A 152 29.72 28.55 -17.42
CA PRO A 152 29.94 29.77 -16.71
C PRO A 152 31.34 30.39 -16.98
N LEU A 153 32.38 29.57 -17.05
CA LEU A 153 33.74 30.01 -17.38
C LEU A 153 33.80 30.65 -18.77
N LEU A 154 33.12 30.03 -19.75
CA LEU A 154 33.05 30.58 -21.12
C LEU A 154 32.28 31.91 -21.19
N LEU A 155 31.25 32.07 -20.35
CA LEU A 155 30.47 33.31 -20.27
C LEU A 155 31.34 34.44 -19.69
N GLU A 156 32.07 34.21 -18.56
CA GLU A 156 32.96 35.17 -17.95
C GLU A 156 34.06 35.64 -18.93
N GLU A 157 34.72 34.68 -19.60
CA GLU A 157 35.80 34.97 -20.54
C GLU A 157 35.31 35.70 -21.80
N SER A 158 34.10 35.42 -22.24
CA SER A 158 33.50 36.05 -23.44
C SER A 158 32.81 37.39 -23.13
N GLY A 159 32.69 37.76 -21.88
CA GLY A 159 31.96 38.97 -21.44
C GLY A 159 30.46 38.94 -21.74
N LEU A 160 29.90 37.73 -21.98
CA LEU A 160 28.51 37.56 -22.31
C LEU A 160 27.64 37.50 -21.06
N LYS A 161 26.49 38.18 -21.08
CA LYS A 161 25.50 38.12 -20.00
C LYS A 161 24.62 36.90 -20.15
N LEU A 162 24.26 36.25 -19.03
CA LEU A 162 23.39 35.11 -19.01
C LEU A 162 22.04 35.47 -19.65
N SER A 163 21.59 34.68 -20.65
CA SER A 163 20.27 34.81 -21.26
C SER A 163 19.26 33.88 -20.59
N MET A 164 17.98 34.18 -20.73
CA MET A 164 16.90 33.35 -20.17
C MET A 164 16.97 31.89 -20.65
N GLY A 165 17.13 31.67 -21.97
CA GLY A 165 17.19 30.33 -22.55
C GLY A 165 18.39 29.52 -22.08
N LEU A 166 19.57 30.14 -21.99
CA LEU A 166 20.79 29.47 -21.48
C LEU A 166 20.66 29.14 -19.98
N GLY A 167 20.11 30.07 -19.20
CA GLY A 167 19.84 29.87 -17.79
C GLY A 167 18.88 28.69 -17.53
N GLU A 168 17.80 28.58 -18.27
CA GLU A 168 16.85 27.44 -18.19
C GLU A 168 17.52 26.12 -18.56
N CYS A 169 18.40 26.10 -19.58
CA CYS A 169 19.16 24.90 -19.94
C CYS A 169 20.15 24.48 -18.84
N LEU A 170 20.81 25.44 -18.21
CA LEU A 170 21.72 25.18 -17.08
C LEU A 170 20.95 24.64 -15.86
N LEU A 171 19.80 25.25 -15.52
CA LEU A 171 18.94 24.80 -14.44
C LEU A 171 18.48 23.36 -14.66
N ASN A 172 17.97 23.05 -15.85
CA ASN A 172 17.53 21.70 -16.19
C ASN A 172 18.69 20.70 -16.18
N GLY A 173 19.87 21.12 -16.63
CA GLY A 173 21.09 20.31 -16.59
C GLY A 173 21.53 19.99 -15.16
N HIS A 174 21.65 20.99 -14.30
CA HIS A 174 22.02 20.81 -12.89
C HIS A 174 20.99 19.96 -12.12
N CYS A 175 19.70 20.16 -12.38
CA CYS A 175 18.63 19.35 -11.80
C CYS A 175 18.71 17.89 -12.29
N ALA A 176 19.02 17.69 -13.57
CA ALA A 176 19.18 16.34 -14.15
C ALA A 176 20.38 15.59 -13.58
N VAL A 177 21.46 16.28 -13.22
CA VAL A 177 22.64 15.73 -12.53
C VAL A 177 22.37 15.54 -11.04
N GLY A 178 21.44 16.30 -10.45
CA GLY A 178 21.10 16.23 -9.02
C GLY A 178 21.90 17.22 -8.16
N ASP A 179 22.53 18.22 -8.76
CA ASP A 179 23.36 19.23 -8.06
C ASP A 179 22.51 20.43 -7.61
N LEU A 180 21.82 20.29 -6.48
CA LEU A 180 20.93 21.31 -5.94
C LEU A 180 21.66 22.64 -5.59
N PRO A 181 22.86 22.65 -4.97
CA PRO A 181 23.60 23.90 -4.72
C PRO A 181 23.82 24.72 -5.99
N LYS A 182 24.12 24.06 -7.11
CA LYS A 182 24.31 24.77 -8.39
C LYS A 182 22.98 25.23 -8.99
N VAL A 183 21.87 24.46 -8.85
CA VAL A 183 20.54 24.94 -9.24
C VAL A 183 20.22 26.24 -8.50
N GLN A 184 20.42 26.29 -7.18
CA GLN A 184 20.21 27.51 -6.39
C GLN A 184 21.14 28.65 -6.80
N GLY A 185 22.41 28.35 -7.07
CA GLY A 185 23.39 29.32 -7.59
C GLY A 185 22.90 29.96 -8.89
N THR A 186 22.53 29.14 -9.86
CA THR A 186 22.04 29.61 -11.17
C THR A 186 20.72 30.41 -11.04
N ILE A 187 19.82 30.05 -10.14
CA ILE A 187 18.60 30.85 -9.87
C ILE A 187 18.98 32.24 -9.34
N ARG A 188 19.96 32.33 -8.42
CA ARG A 188 20.43 33.62 -7.88
C ARG A 188 21.12 34.46 -8.93
N GLU A 189 21.94 33.86 -9.78
CA GLU A 189 22.60 34.54 -10.91
C GLU A 189 21.58 35.08 -11.91
N MET A 190 20.55 34.29 -12.27
CA MET A 190 19.48 34.75 -13.16
C MET A 190 18.71 35.91 -12.55
N ARG A 191 18.41 35.88 -11.24
CA ARG A 191 17.79 37.01 -10.53
C ARG A 191 18.66 38.24 -10.50
N ALA A 192 19.95 38.06 -10.22
CA ALA A 192 20.94 39.17 -10.22
C ALA A 192 21.05 39.82 -11.61
N ALA A 193 20.91 39.01 -12.67
CA ALA A 193 20.85 39.50 -14.06
C ALA A 193 19.50 40.14 -14.44
N GLY A 194 18.52 40.23 -13.51
CA GLY A 194 17.21 40.82 -13.75
C GLY A 194 16.25 39.91 -14.56
N LEU A 195 16.57 38.64 -14.72
CA LEU A 195 15.73 37.67 -15.45
C LEU A 195 14.62 37.20 -14.55
N GLN A 196 13.38 37.32 -15.02
CA GLN A 196 12.19 36.86 -14.31
C GLN A 196 11.90 35.39 -14.65
N LEU A 197 12.08 34.48 -13.67
CA LEU A 197 11.74 33.09 -13.78
C LEU A 197 10.21 32.91 -13.86
N ARG A 198 9.77 32.00 -14.72
CA ARG A 198 8.35 31.68 -14.93
C ARG A 198 7.95 30.39 -14.19
N SER A 199 6.66 30.22 -13.92
CA SER A 199 6.12 28.98 -13.36
C SER A 199 6.48 27.74 -14.21
N SER A 200 6.53 27.89 -15.55
CA SER A 200 6.93 26.82 -16.48
C SER A 200 8.32 26.27 -16.19
N THR A 201 9.32 27.14 -15.90
CA THR A 201 10.69 26.73 -15.56
C THR A 201 10.72 25.92 -14.26
N PHE A 202 10.00 26.39 -13.23
CA PHE A 202 9.88 25.65 -11.98
C PHE A 202 9.14 24.32 -12.17
N ASN A 203 8.12 24.24 -13.02
CA ASN A 203 7.39 23.00 -13.32
C ASN A 203 8.29 21.94 -13.95
N GLU A 204 9.20 22.33 -14.84
CA GLU A 204 10.21 21.43 -15.40
C GLU A 204 11.19 20.93 -14.33
N LEU A 205 11.72 21.83 -13.50
CA LEU A 205 12.62 21.49 -12.39
C LEU A 205 11.96 20.56 -11.39
N LEU A 206 10.72 20.86 -10.98
CA LEU A 206 9.94 20.01 -10.07
C LEU A 206 9.65 18.64 -10.67
N SER A 207 9.30 18.58 -11.96
CA SER A 207 9.08 17.30 -12.67
C SER A 207 10.33 16.43 -12.74
N LEU A 208 11.51 17.03 -12.93
CA LEU A 208 12.79 16.33 -12.89
C LEU A 208 13.15 15.90 -11.48
N ALA A 209 12.94 16.76 -10.48
CA ALA A 209 13.19 16.47 -9.07
C ALA A 209 12.32 15.31 -8.56
N VAL A 210 11.03 15.24 -8.94
CA VAL A 210 10.14 14.10 -8.61
C VAL A 210 10.72 12.77 -9.10
N LYS A 211 11.33 12.75 -10.29
CA LYS A 211 11.86 11.53 -10.90
C LYS A 211 13.22 11.13 -10.34
N LYS A 212 14.10 12.09 -10.06
CA LYS A 212 15.51 11.83 -9.76
C LYS A 212 15.89 12.10 -8.30
N SER A 213 15.33 13.14 -7.69
CA SER A 213 15.76 13.66 -6.39
C SER A 213 14.60 14.20 -5.54
N PRO A 214 13.70 13.35 -5.03
CA PRO A 214 12.50 13.81 -4.31
C PRO A 214 12.78 14.69 -3.10
N ARG A 215 13.97 14.54 -2.49
CA ARG A 215 14.40 15.36 -1.33
C ARG A 215 14.57 16.84 -1.67
N GLN A 216 14.79 17.17 -2.94
CA GLN A 216 15.02 18.55 -3.41
C GLN A 216 13.73 19.33 -3.64
N LEU A 217 12.57 18.67 -3.62
CA LEU A 217 11.28 19.31 -3.89
C LEU A 217 10.97 20.48 -2.96
N LEU A 218 11.23 20.32 -1.65
CA LEU A 218 11.00 21.37 -0.67
C LEU A 218 11.83 22.60 -0.94
N THR A 219 13.10 22.40 -1.25
CA THR A 219 14.03 23.50 -1.52
C THR A 219 13.67 24.26 -2.80
N LEU A 220 13.24 23.54 -3.86
CA LEU A 220 12.78 24.17 -5.09
C LEU A 220 11.49 24.98 -4.89
N LEU A 221 10.58 24.51 -4.03
CA LEU A 221 9.38 25.25 -3.65
C LEU A 221 9.70 26.51 -2.85
N ASP A 222 10.69 26.44 -1.96
CA ASP A 222 11.15 27.61 -1.21
C ASP A 222 11.79 28.65 -2.16
N GLU A 223 12.61 28.21 -3.12
CA GLU A 223 13.16 29.08 -4.16
C GLU A 223 12.08 29.71 -5.06
N MET A 224 11.04 28.93 -5.41
CA MET A 224 9.89 29.44 -6.16
C MET A 224 9.18 30.58 -5.41
N LYS A 225 8.98 30.42 -4.09
CA LYS A 225 8.41 31.49 -3.24
C LYS A 225 9.33 32.72 -3.14
N ILE A 226 10.64 32.49 -2.97
CA ILE A 226 11.63 33.57 -2.90
C ILE A 226 11.66 34.37 -4.22
N CYS A 227 11.42 33.72 -5.36
CA CYS A 227 11.31 34.36 -6.67
C CYS A 227 9.95 35.07 -6.89
N GLY A 228 9.01 34.98 -5.95
CA GLY A 228 7.67 35.57 -6.07
C GLY A 228 6.79 34.88 -7.13
N VAL A 229 7.13 33.65 -7.54
CA VAL A 229 6.39 32.89 -8.54
C VAL A 229 5.32 32.08 -7.83
N LYS A 230 4.06 32.32 -8.17
CA LYS A 230 2.94 31.57 -7.63
C LYS A 230 2.80 30.20 -8.32
N PRO A 231 2.41 29.14 -7.59
CA PRO A 231 2.08 27.85 -8.17
C PRO A 231 0.93 27.95 -9.17
N ASP A 232 1.05 27.25 -10.27
CA ASP A 232 -0.02 27.08 -11.27
C ASP A 232 -0.62 25.65 -11.22
N ARG A 233 -1.62 25.37 -12.05
CA ARG A 233 -2.27 24.05 -12.15
C ARG A 233 -1.29 22.92 -12.42
N ILE A 234 -0.26 23.19 -13.23
CA ILE A 234 0.75 22.20 -13.58
C ILE A 234 1.65 21.94 -12.37
N THR A 235 2.08 23.01 -11.67
CA THR A 235 2.83 22.89 -10.40
C THR A 235 2.08 22.00 -9.41
N CYS A 236 0.81 22.29 -9.15
CA CYS A 236 -0.01 21.50 -8.21
C CYS A 236 -0.14 20.03 -8.66
N SER A 237 -0.37 19.79 -9.95
CA SER A 237 -0.45 18.41 -10.49
C SER A 237 0.86 17.64 -10.35
N VAL A 238 2.01 18.30 -10.54
CA VAL A 238 3.34 17.69 -10.35
C VAL A 238 3.57 17.34 -8.86
N LEU A 239 3.20 18.25 -7.95
CA LEU A 239 3.34 18.05 -6.51
C LEU A 239 2.42 16.93 -6.00
N LEU A 240 1.17 16.85 -6.47
CA LEU A 240 0.24 15.77 -6.12
C LEU A 240 0.77 14.40 -6.57
N LYS A 241 1.35 14.31 -7.77
CA LYS A 241 2.03 13.08 -8.23
C LYS A 241 3.24 12.73 -7.37
N ALA A 242 3.97 13.73 -6.87
CA ALA A 242 5.11 13.51 -5.98
C ALA A 242 4.69 12.92 -4.63
N VAL A 243 3.54 13.33 -4.08
CA VAL A 243 3.00 12.80 -2.81
C VAL A 243 2.64 11.32 -2.93
N GLN A 244 2.16 10.86 -4.08
CA GLN A 244 1.86 9.45 -4.34
C GLN A 244 3.12 8.56 -4.29
N ALA A 245 4.31 9.14 -4.56
CA ALA A 245 5.56 8.43 -4.42
C ALA A 245 5.94 8.32 -2.92
N LYS A 246 5.97 7.10 -2.38
CA LYS A 246 6.27 6.82 -0.96
C LYS A 246 7.59 7.41 -0.44
N SER A 247 8.45 7.89 -1.31
CA SER A 247 9.76 8.49 -1.01
C SER A 247 9.72 10.02 -0.89
N SER A 248 8.57 10.66 -1.06
CA SER A 248 8.47 12.12 -1.04
C SER A 248 8.46 12.67 0.39
N PRO A 249 9.21 13.75 0.69
CA PRO A 249 9.14 14.44 1.97
C PRO A 249 7.92 15.36 2.10
N LEU A 250 7.10 15.48 1.03
CA LEU A 250 5.91 16.33 1.03
C LEU A 250 4.73 15.60 1.68
N THR A 251 4.04 16.28 2.58
CA THR A 251 2.76 15.82 3.10
C THR A 251 1.62 16.27 2.21
N LEU A 252 0.54 15.48 2.17
CA LEU A 252 -0.62 15.79 1.34
C LEU A 252 -1.25 17.13 1.72
N GLU A 253 -1.40 17.39 3.03
CA GLU A 253 -1.97 18.64 3.56
C GLU A 253 -1.21 19.87 3.07
N ARG A 254 0.13 19.76 3.02
CA ARG A 254 0.99 20.87 2.55
C ARG A 254 0.80 21.14 1.06
N VAL A 255 0.59 20.09 0.26
CA VAL A 255 0.35 20.25 -1.17
C VAL A 255 -1.06 20.78 -1.43
N LEU A 256 -2.06 20.35 -0.67
CA LEU A 256 -3.42 20.89 -0.77
C LEU A 256 -3.47 22.39 -0.43
N ALA A 257 -2.68 22.85 0.54
CA ALA A 257 -2.55 24.29 0.84
C ALA A 257 -2.01 25.07 -0.37
N PHE A 258 -1.12 24.50 -1.19
CA PHE A 258 -0.70 25.14 -2.44
C PHE A 258 -1.81 25.15 -3.50
N VAL A 259 -2.68 24.14 -3.51
CA VAL A 259 -3.84 24.11 -4.41
C VAL A 259 -4.85 25.20 -4.03
N ASP A 260 -5.05 25.44 -2.73
CA ASP A 260 -5.96 26.46 -2.21
C ASP A 260 -5.45 27.89 -2.49
N ASP A 261 -4.10 28.07 -2.45
CA ASP A 261 -3.43 29.35 -2.77
C ASP A 261 -3.25 29.63 -4.27
N MET A 262 -3.65 28.69 -5.13
CA MET A 262 -3.43 28.77 -6.57
C MET A 262 -4.30 29.86 -7.22
N ASP A 263 -3.70 30.68 -8.08
CA ASP A 263 -4.42 31.59 -8.96
C ASP A 263 -4.99 30.81 -10.17
N GLY A 264 -6.32 30.77 -10.29
CA GLY A 264 -7.03 30.21 -11.45
C GLY A 264 -8.03 29.10 -11.12
N ASP A 265 -8.86 28.78 -12.12
CA ASP A 265 -9.89 27.73 -11.96
C ASP A 265 -9.29 26.34 -11.99
N MET A 266 -9.84 25.46 -11.16
CA MET A 266 -9.50 24.04 -11.13
C MET A 266 -10.08 23.35 -12.36
N ASP A 267 -9.22 22.72 -13.16
CA ASP A 267 -9.66 21.88 -14.29
C ASP A 267 -9.87 20.41 -13.86
N GLU A 268 -10.44 19.62 -14.80
CA GLU A 268 -10.67 18.19 -14.57
C GLU A 268 -9.39 17.43 -14.22
N VAL A 269 -8.25 17.78 -14.82
CA VAL A 269 -6.98 17.06 -14.62
C VAL A 269 -6.43 17.29 -13.22
N LEU A 270 -6.47 18.54 -12.74
CA LEU A 270 -6.04 18.88 -11.39
C LEU A 270 -6.96 18.23 -10.35
N PHE A 271 -8.29 18.33 -10.56
CA PHE A 271 -9.26 17.70 -9.66
C PHE A 271 -9.06 16.18 -9.58
N TYR A 272 -8.91 15.50 -10.71
CA TYR A 272 -8.58 14.08 -10.76
C TYR A 272 -7.28 13.78 -9.99
N SER A 273 -6.25 14.62 -10.13
CA SER A 273 -4.99 14.45 -9.44
C SER A 273 -5.13 14.59 -7.91
N ILE A 274 -6.00 15.49 -7.44
CA ILE A 274 -6.32 15.64 -6.01
C ILE A 274 -7.02 14.39 -5.49
N VAL A 275 -8.07 13.93 -6.21
CA VAL A 275 -8.82 12.74 -5.82
C VAL A 275 -7.89 11.53 -5.71
N GLU A 276 -7.08 11.28 -6.75
CA GLU A 276 -6.14 10.14 -6.75
C GLU A 276 -5.06 10.26 -5.68
N ALA A 277 -4.54 11.46 -5.40
CA ALA A 277 -3.56 11.66 -4.35
C ALA A 277 -4.15 11.35 -2.97
N CYS A 278 -5.33 11.86 -2.66
CA CYS A 278 -6.02 11.60 -1.40
C CYS A 278 -6.36 10.10 -1.22
N LEU A 279 -6.83 9.45 -2.28
CA LEU A 279 -7.15 8.02 -2.27
C LEU A 279 -5.90 7.15 -2.09
N SER A 280 -4.79 7.48 -2.78
CA SER A 280 -3.53 6.71 -2.70
C SER A 280 -2.84 6.82 -1.34
N VAL A 281 -2.97 7.98 -0.68
CA VAL A 281 -2.44 8.22 0.68
C VAL A 281 -3.37 7.64 1.76
N GLY A 282 -4.62 7.28 1.41
CA GLY A 282 -5.61 6.76 2.35
C GLY A 282 -6.25 7.86 3.23
N ARG A 283 -6.31 9.10 2.74
CA ARG A 283 -6.90 10.26 3.42
C ARG A 283 -8.10 10.82 2.63
N PRO A 284 -9.18 10.04 2.45
CA PRO A 284 -10.37 10.51 1.75
C PRO A 284 -11.07 11.66 2.48
N ASP A 285 -10.87 11.79 3.80
CA ASP A 285 -11.38 12.88 4.63
C ASP A 285 -11.00 14.28 4.09
N LEU A 286 -9.83 14.41 3.50
CA LEU A 286 -9.37 15.67 2.91
C LEU A 286 -10.09 16.04 1.60
N LEU A 287 -10.83 15.11 0.99
CA LEU A 287 -11.61 15.37 -0.22
C LEU A 287 -12.97 16.00 0.06
N GLU A 288 -13.50 15.84 1.26
CA GLU A 288 -14.84 16.29 1.62
C GLU A 288 -15.09 17.78 1.31
N PRO A 289 -14.18 18.73 1.64
CA PRO A 289 -14.33 20.13 1.26
C PRO A 289 -14.41 20.35 -0.25
N TYR A 290 -13.56 19.68 -1.03
CA TYR A 290 -13.51 19.84 -2.49
C TYR A 290 -14.76 19.27 -3.17
N LEU A 291 -15.31 18.16 -2.69
CA LEU A 291 -16.53 17.54 -3.20
C LEU A 291 -17.77 18.41 -2.87
N LYS A 292 -17.82 19.01 -1.65
CA LYS A 292 -18.94 19.87 -1.24
C LYS A 292 -18.92 21.25 -1.90
N GLN A 293 -17.74 21.87 -1.99
CA GLN A 293 -17.61 23.21 -2.58
C GLN A 293 -17.82 23.21 -4.09
N ARG A 294 -17.51 22.10 -4.74
CA ARG A 294 -17.58 21.98 -6.21
C ARG A 294 -18.36 20.72 -6.61
N PRO A 295 -19.70 20.76 -6.50
CA PRO A 295 -20.51 19.64 -6.98
C PRO A 295 -20.19 19.32 -8.44
N ILE A 296 -20.15 18.04 -8.78
CA ILE A 296 -19.78 17.54 -10.11
C ILE A 296 -20.60 18.21 -11.24
N LYS A 297 -21.82 18.66 -10.92
CA LYS A 297 -22.71 19.37 -11.85
C LYS A 297 -22.10 20.67 -12.40
N HIS A 298 -21.25 21.33 -11.63
CA HIS A 298 -20.59 22.58 -12.02
C HIS A 298 -19.22 22.39 -12.69
N MET A 299 -18.69 21.16 -12.67
CA MET A 299 -17.42 20.83 -13.29
C MET A 299 -17.64 20.21 -14.66
N GLN A 300 -16.81 20.57 -15.66
CA GLN A 300 -16.86 19.94 -16.97
C GLN A 300 -16.09 18.62 -17.02
N VAL A 301 -16.51 17.63 -16.23
CA VAL A 301 -15.93 16.29 -16.25
C VAL A 301 -16.42 15.52 -17.47
N ARG A 302 -15.50 14.97 -18.26
CA ARG A 302 -15.78 14.18 -19.47
C ARG A 302 -15.09 12.81 -19.46
N ASN A 303 -14.11 12.62 -18.60
CA ASN A 303 -13.35 11.38 -18.54
C ASN A 303 -14.07 10.37 -17.64
N PRO A 304 -14.38 9.15 -18.12
CA PRO A 304 -15.03 8.11 -17.29
C PRO A 304 -14.18 7.67 -16.09
N TYR A 305 -12.87 7.76 -16.18
CA TYR A 305 -11.99 7.44 -15.03
C TYR A 305 -12.13 8.48 -13.90
N THR A 306 -12.28 9.76 -14.23
CA THR A 306 -12.53 10.80 -13.23
C THR A 306 -13.85 10.55 -12.50
N PHE A 307 -14.91 10.16 -13.21
CA PHE A 307 -16.18 9.76 -12.60
C PHE A 307 -15.98 8.54 -11.67
N GLY A 308 -15.23 7.52 -12.10
CA GLY A 308 -14.93 6.35 -11.29
C GLY A 308 -14.20 6.71 -9.99
N SER A 309 -13.19 7.59 -10.04
CA SER A 309 -12.45 8.04 -8.86
C SER A 309 -13.30 8.86 -7.90
N ILE A 310 -14.22 9.70 -8.41
CA ILE A 310 -15.18 10.46 -7.59
C ILE A 310 -16.16 9.52 -6.90
N ILE A 311 -16.73 8.55 -7.62
CA ILE A 311 -17.60 7.52 -7.06
C ILE A 311 -16.90 6.77 -5.91
N ARG A 312 -15.65 6.37 -6.15
CA ARG A 312 -14.83 5.71 -5.13
C ARG A 312 -14.58 6.59 -3.92
N ALA A 313 -14.33 7.90 -4.14
CA ALA A 313 -14.14 8.87 -3.06
C ALA A 313 -15.39 9.00 -2.19
N HIS A 314 -16.59 9.20 -2.79
CA HIS A 314 -17.86 9.23 -2.07
C HIS A 314 -18.12 7.90 -1.34
N GLY A 315 -17.81 6.76 -1.96
CA GLY A 315 -17.93 5.44 -1.31
C GLY A 315 -17.08 5.32 -0.04
N LEU A 316 -15.82 5.79 -0.06
CA LEU A 316 -14.94 5.80 1.11
C LEU A 316 -15.38 6.79 2.20
N LEU A 317 -16.02 7.88 1.82
CA LEU A 317 -16.63 8.85 2.73
C LEU A 317 -17.99 8.40 3.28
N LYS A 318 -18.49 7.24 2.85
CA LYS A 318 -19.82 6.70 3.19
C LYS A 318 -20.99 7.57 2.71
N ASP A 319 -20.77 8.34 1.68
CA ASP A 319 -21.76 9.22 1.04
C ASP A 319 -22.40 8.51 -0.16
N LEU A 320 -23.41 7.68 0.11
CA LEU A 320 -24.12 6.93 -0.94
C LEU A 320 -24.94 7.82 -1.84
N GLU A 321 -25.44 8.97 -1.35
CA GLU A 321 -26.17 9.94 -2.17
C GLU A 321 -25.24 10.55 -3.24
N GLY A 322 -24.04 10.96 -2.84
CA GLY A 322 -23.00 11.44 -3.75
C GLY A 322 -22.55 10.38 -4.77
N VAL A 323 -22.51 9.11 -4.40
CA VAL A 323 -22.24 7.99 -5.33
C VAL A 323 -23.30 7.95 -6.44
N TRP A 324 -24.60 7.95 -6.07
CA TRP A 324 -25.69 7.90 -7.03
C TRP A 324 -25.84 9.20 -7.86
N ASP A 325 -25.59 10.36 -7.26
CA ASP A 325 -25.59 11.63 -7.97
C ASP A 325 -24.49 11.69 -9.04
N THR A 326 -23.31 11.22 -8.70
CA THR A 326 -22.18 11.14 -9.64
C THR A 326 -22.50 10.22 -10.81
N TRP A 327 -23.12 9.05 -10.53
CA TRP A 327 -23.55 8.13 -11.58
C TRP A 327 -24.61 8.74 -12.47
N ARG A 328 -25.65 9.38 -11.90
CA ARG A 328 -26.72 10.05 -12.66
C ARG A 328 -26.17 11.16 -13.56
N GLU A 329 -25.24 11.96 -13.05
CA GLU A 329 -24.59 13.02 -13.81
C GLU A 329 -23.76 12.46 -14.98
N MET A 330 -23.03 11.37 -14.77
CA MET A 330 -22.29 10.67 -15.83
C MET A 330 -23.21 10.23 -16.97
N ARG A 331 -24.35 9.62 -16.63
CA ARG A 331 -25.37 9.16 -17.61
C ARG A 331 -26.02 10.34 -18.32
N THR A 332 -26.34 11.44 -17.62
CA THR A 332 -26.90 12.67 -18.18
C THR A 332 -25.97 13.29 -19.22
N ARG A 333 -24.67 13.26 -18.97
CA ARG A 333 -23.64 13.76 -19.92
C ARG A 333 -23.33 12.76 -21.04
N ARG A 334 -23.98 11.61 -21.07
CA ARG A 334 -23.76 10.55 -22.06
C ARG A 334 -22.30 10.06 -22.08
N VAL A 335 -21.61 10.10 -20.93
CA VAL A 335 -20.28 9.52 -20.79
C VAL A 335 -20.45 8.01 -20.60
N MET A 336 -19.81 7.23 -21.47
CA MET A 336 -19.90 5.77 -21.42
C MET A 336 -19.11 5.23 -20.23
N PRO A 337 -19.74 4.40 -19.35
CA PRO A 337 -19.05 3.76 -18.25
C PRO A 337 -17.99 2.78 -18.75
N THR A 338 -16.89 2.68 -18.00
CA THR A 338 -15.89 1.65 -18.19
C THR A 338 -16.09 0.54 -17.15
N SER A 339 -15.47 -0.61 -17.35
CA SER A 339 -15.44 -1.70 -16.34
C SER A 339 -14.91 -1.21 -14.99
N VAL A 340 -13.96 -0.26 -14.99
CA VAL A 340 -13.44 0.37 -13.76
C VAL A 340 -14.52 1.21 -13.07
N THR A 341 -15.26 2.03 -13.81
CA THR A 341 -16.35 2.86 -13.26
C THR A 341 -17.44 2.00 -12.64
N LEU A 342 -17.87 0.92 -13.36
CA LEU A 342 -18.85 -0.04 -12.84
C LEU A 342 -18.33 -0.75 -11.59
N GLY A 343 -17.04 -1.13 -11.58
CA GLY A 343 -16.40 -1.71 -10.42
C GLY A 343 -16.41 -0.77 -9.21
N CYS A 344 -16.11 0.52 -9.40
CA CYS A 344 -16.18 1.53 -8.35
C CYS A 344 -17.58 1.71 -7.78
N MET A 345 -18.63 1.70 -8.64
CA MET A 345 -20.03 1.74 -8.19
C MET A 345 -20.38 0.56 -7.29
N VAL A 346 -20.13 -0.66 -7.77
CA VAL A 346 -20.43 -1.88 -7.02
C VAL A 346 -19.60 -1.96 -5.74
N GLU A 347 -18.32 -1.58 -5.77
CA GLU A 347 -17.45 -1.55 -4.59
C GLU A 347 -17.96 -0.52 -3.57
N ALA A 348 -18.34 0.69 -4.00
CA ALA A 348 -18.87 1.73 -3.12
C ALA A 348 -20.15 1.28 -2.42
N LEU A 349 -21.11 0.69 -3.13
CA LEU A 349 -22.35 0.17 -2.57
C LEU A 349 -22.07 -1.01 -1.62
N SER A 350 -21.25 -1.97 -2.03
CA SER A 350 -20.96 -3.17 -1.25
C SER A 350 -20.21 -2.86 0.05
N THR A 351 -19.24 -1.93 0.04
CA THR A 351 -18.45 -1.58 1.23
C THR A 351 -19.25 -0.77 2.25
N ASN A 352 -20.29 -0.05 1.81
CA ASN A 352 -21.17 0.71 2.68
C ASN A 352 -22.37 -0.10 3.18
N GLY A 353 -22.40 -1.40 2.93
CA GLY A 353 -23.39 -2.31 3.49
C GLY A 353 -24.62 -2.54 2.61
N ASP A 354 -24.74 -1.83 1.48
CA ASP A 354 -25.85 -1.96 0.54
C ASP A 354 -25.46 -2.87 -0.65
N VAL A 355 -25.12 -4.13 -0.34
CA VAL A 355 -24.68 -5.10 -1.33
C VAL A 355 -25.79 -5.46 -2.30
N GLU A 356 -27.04 -5.50 -1.79
CA GLU A 356 -28.21 -5.84 -2.61
C GLU A 356 -28.42 -4.78 -3.71
N ALA A 357 -28.36 -3.48 -3.38
CA ALA A 357 -28.42 -2.41 -4.37
C ALA A 357 -27.27 -2.50 -5.40
N GLY A 358 -26.06 -2.88 -4.94
CA GLY A 358 -24.94 -3.14 -5.83
C GLY A 358 -25.18 -4.29 -6.80
N TYR A 359 -25.85 -5.34 -6.35
CA TYR A 359 -26.20 -6.49 -7.18
C TYR A 359 -27.35 -6.17 -8.15
N GLU A 360 -28.39 -5.47 -7.70
CA GLU A 360 -29.50 -5.00 -8.56
C GLU A 360 -28.97 -4.06 -9.64
N PHE A 361 -28.12 -3.10 -9.28
CA PHE A 361 -27.43 -2.23 -10.22
C PHE A 361 -26.69 -3.04 -11.30
N LEU A 362 -25.95 -4.08 -10.92
CA LEU A 362 -25.22 -4.93 -11.85
C LEU A 362 -26.16 -5.65 -12.81
N ARG A 363 -27.28 -6.17 -12.30
CA ARG A 363 -28.32 -6.81 -13.13
C ARG A 363 -29.00 -5.86 -14.10
N ASP A 364 -29.20 -4.61 -13.71
CA ASP A 364 -29.77 -3.60 -14.62
C ASP A 364 -28.78 -3.21 -15.71
N ILE A 365 -27.50 -3.06 -15.37
CA ILE A 365 -26.44 -2.82 -16.37
C ILE A 365 -26.27 -4.01 -17.31
N SER A 366 -26.50 -5.25 -16.83
CA SER A 366 -26.41 -6.43 -17.70
C SER A 366 -27.49 -6.47 -18.80
N LYS A 367 -28.61 -5.79 -18.59
CA LYS A 367 -29.70 -5.63 -19.58
C LYS A 367 -29.45 -4.50 -20.58
N ASP A 368 -28.53 -3.58 -20.25
CA ASP A 368 -28.15 -2.45 -21.12
C ASP A 368 -27.11 -2.92 -22.15
N GLU A 369 -27.53 -3.12 -23.40
CA GLU A 369 -26.66 -3.59 -24.49
C GLU A 369 -25.39 -2.72 -24.67
N THR A 370 -25.47 -1.45 -24.30
CA THR A 370 -24.34 -0.51 -24.45
C THR A 370 -23.25 -0.70 -23.39
N CYS A 371 -23.59 -1.28 -22.22
CA CYS A 371 -22.71 -1.40 -21.06
C CYS A 371 -22.42 -2.86 -20.66
N SER A 372 -23.24 -3.82 -21.12
CA SER A 372 -23.12 -5.23 -20.76
C SER A 372 -21.73 -5.81 -21.01
N ASN A 373 -21.09 -5.43 -22.12
CA ASN A 373 -19.73 -5.86 -22.47
C ASN A 373 -18.62 -5.38 -21.50
N GLN A 374 -18.93 -4.43 -20.60
CA GLN A 374 -17.98 -3.93 -19.58
C GLN A 374 -18.03 -4.73 -18.30
N ILE A 375 -19.00 -5.62 -18.15
CA ILE A 375 -19.16 -6.47 -16.97
C ILE A 375 -18.16 -7.62 -17.05
N ASN A 376 -17.47 -7.86 -15.95
CA ASN A 376 -16.47 -8.90 -15.85
C ASN A 376 -16.49 -9.58 -14.47
N ALA A 377 -15.74 -10.68 -14.34
CA ALA A 377 -15.66 -11.44 -13.09
C ALA A 377 -15.13 -10.62 -11.89
N VAL A 378 -14.38 -9.54 -12.12
CA VAL A 378 -13.86 -8.68 -11.03
C VAL A 378 -15.00 -7.91 -10.38
N ILE A 379 -15.93 -7.38 -11.18
CA ILE A 379 -17.11 -6.64 -10.69
C ILE A 379 -18.01 -7.56 -9.88
N TYR A 380 -18.33 -8.76 -10.41
CA TYR A 380 -19.05 -9.80 -9.67
C TYR A 380 -18.31 -10.23 -8.40
N GLY A 381 -16.97 -10.27 -8.44
CA GLY A 381 -16.13 -10.55 -7.28
C GLY A 381 -16.33 -9.55 -6.13
N SER A 382 -16.60 -8.30 -6.43
CA SER A 382 -16.92 -7.27 -5.41
C SER A 382 -18.27 -7.54 -4.74
N VAL A 383 -19.27 -7.96 -5.51
CA VAL A 383 -20.60 -8.39 -4.98
C VAL A 383 -20.46 -9.65 -4.11
N LEU A 384 -19.74 -10.66 -4.59
CA LEU A 384 -19.47 -11.90 -3.84
C LEU A 384 -18.80 -11.59 -2.50
N LYS A 385 -17.77 -10.74 -2.50
CA LYS A 385 -17.07 -10.32 -1.29
C LYS A 385 -18.01 -9.57 -0.33
N GLY A 386 -18.88 -8.72 -0.85
CA GLY A 386 -19.88 -8.01 -0.05
C GLY A 386 -20.85 -8.97 0.65
N PHE A 387 -21.47 -9.89 -0.08
CA PHE A 387 -22.37 -10.90 0.50
C PHE A 387 -21.64 -11.85 1.47
N ALA A 388 -20.39 -12.22 1.17
CA ALA A 388 -19.57 -13.02 2.08
C ALA A 388 -19.28 -12.30 3.41
N GLN A 389 -19.07 -10.99 3.38
CA GLN A 389 -18.90 -10.17 4.59
C GLN A 389 -20.19 -10.06 5.42
N GLN A 390 -21.34 -9.97 4.75
CA GLN A 390 -22.66 -10.00 5.39
C GLN A 390 -23.06 -11.38 5.89
N LYS A 391 -22.25 -12.41 5.63
CA LYS A 391 -22.55 -13.82 5.93
C LYS A 391 -23.82 -14.34 5.23
N ASN A 392 -24.18 -13.77 4.09
CA ASN A 392 -25.30 -14.21 3.28
C ASN A 392 -24.83 -15.22 2.24
N PHE A 393 -24.65 -16.48 2.68
CA PHE A 393 -24.06 -17.52 1.85
C PHE A 393 -24.96 -17.91 0.67
N ASP A 394 -26.27 -17.89 0.84
CA ASP A 394 -27.21 -18.23 -0.24
C ASP A 394 -27.08 -17.27 -1.43
N ARG A 395 -26.90 -15.98 -1.14
CA ARG A 395 -26.63 -14.96 -2.16
C ARG A 395 -25.27 -15.17 -2.82
N VAL A 396 -24.22 -15.46 -2.03
CA VAL A 396 -22.89 -15.78 -2.59
C VAL A 396 -23.01 -16.93 -3.60
N TRP A 397 -23.75 -17.98 -3.25
CA TRP A 397 -23.90 -19.14 -4.11
C TRP A 397 -24.74 -18.83 -5.36
N SER A 398 -25.83 -18.07 -5.20
CA SER A 398 -26.66 -17.61 -6.33
C SER A 398 -25.85 -16.78 -7.33
N VAL A 399 -25.05 -15.83 -6.86
CA VAL A 399 -24.17 -15.01 -7.71
C VAL A 399 -23.12 -15.88 -8.41
N TYR A 400 -22.54 -16.86 -7.72
CA TYR A 400 -21.59 -17.80 -8.33
C TYR A 400 -22.23 -18.60 -9.48
N GLN A 401 -23.46 -19.10 -9.29
CA GLN A 401 -24.21 -19.82 -10.35
C GLN A 401 -24.51 -18.92 -11.55
N GLU A 402 -24.86 -17.66 -11.30
CA GLU A 402 -25.08 -16.67 -12.37
C GLU A 402 -23.78 -16.41 -13.16
N MET A 403 -22.65 -16.26 -12.47
CA MET A 403 -21.34 -16.10 -13.12
C MET A 403 -20.98 -17.31 -14.01
N LEU A 404 -21.30 -18.52 -13.56
CA LEU A 404 -21.12 -19.74 -14.36
C LEU A 404 -22.04 -19.74 -15.60
N ALA A 405 -23.31 -19.37 -15.44
CA ALA A 405 -24.28 -19.29 -16.54
C ALA A 405 -23.86 -18.26 -17.60
N LEU A 406 -23.27 -17.14 -17.17
CA LEU A 406 -22.73 -16.09 -18.04
C LEU A 406 -21.36 -16.47 -18.65
N LYS A 407 -20.81 -17.64 -18.33
CA LYS A 407 -19.48 -18.12 -18.78
C LYS A 407 -18.36 -17.11 -18.54
N LEU A 408 -18.42 -16.38 -17.44
CA LEU A 408 -17.37 -15.41 -17.10
C LEU A 408 -16.06 -16.16 -16.80
N GLN A 409 -14.95 -15.58 -17.22
CA GLN A 409 -13.63 -16.08 -16.88
C GLN A 409 -13.31 -15.75 -15.41
N PHE A 410 -13.25 -16.77 -14.58
CA PHE A 410 -12.91 -16.61 -13.17
C PHE A 410 -11.43 -16.27 -13.00
N SER A 411 -11.14 -15.55 -11.95
CA SER A 411 -9.78 -15.33 -11.49
C SER A 411 -9.50 -16.13 -10.23
N ILE A 412 -8.23 -16.36 -9.93
CA ILE A 412 -7.81 -16.94 -8.65
C ILE A 412 -8.39 -16.19 -7.44
N VAL A 413 -8.55 -14.86 -7.57
CA VAL A 413 -9.13 -14.01 -6.51
C VAL A 413 -10.61 -14.35 -6.29
N THR A 414 -11.36 -14.59 -7.35
CA THR A 414 -12.78 -15.00 -7.27
C THR A 414 -12.92 -16.33 -6.55
N PHE A 415 -12.13 -17.34 -6.92
CA PHE A 415 -12.14 -18.64 -6.24
C PHE A 415 -11.72 -18.53 -4.78
N ASN A 416 -10.67 -17.76 -4.47
CA ASN A 416 -10.26 -17.54 -3.08
C ASN A 416 -11.35 -16.86 -2.25
N THR A 417 -12.13 -15.95 -2.85
CA THR A 417 -13.28 -15.31 -2.18
C THR A 417 -14.39 -16.34 -1.90
N LEU A 418 -14.67 -17.22 -2.84
CA LEU A 418 -15.67 -18.30 -2.67
C LEU A 418 -15.23 -19.29 -1.59
N VAL A 419 -13.98 -19.70 -1.61
CA VAL A 419 -13.39 -20.59 -0.59
C VAL A 419 -13.44 -19.95 0.80
N ASP A 420 -13.04 -18.66 0.94
CA ASP A 420 -13.14 -17.94 2.22
C ASP A 420 -14.61 -17.80 2.68
N ALA A 421 -15.55 -17.57 1.75
CA ALA A 421 -16.98 -17.54 2.06
C ALA A 421 -17.49 -18.90 2.57
N CYS A 422 -17.13 -20.01 1.92
CA CYS A 422 -17.45 -21.36 2.38
C CYS A 422 -16.85 -21.63 3.76
N ALA A 423 -15.58 -21.25 3.98
CA ALA A 423 -14.89 -21.42 5.24
C ALA A 423 -15.57 -20.66 6.39
N ARG A 424 -15.98 -19.41 6.16
CA ARG A 424 -16.64 -18.56 7.17
C ARG A 424 -18.06 -19.02 7.52
N ASN A 425 -18.76 -19.61 6.58
CA ASN A 425 -20.14 -20.08 6.76
C ASN A 425 -20.21 -21.56 7.13
N ASN A 426 -19.08 -22.21 7.42
CA ASN A 426 -18.98 -23.63 7.76
C ASN A 426 -19.48 -24.58 6.66
N GLU A 427 -19.52 -24.11 5.39
CA GLU A 427 -19.90 -24.89 4.20
C GLU A 427 -18.69 -25.58 3.56
N ILE A 428 -17.87 -26.22 4.40
CA ILE A 428 -16.58 -26.82 3.99
C ILE A 428 -16.77 -27.94 2.98
N SER A 429 -17.92 -28.64 3.03
CA SER A 429 -18.29 -29.72 2.09
C SER A 429 -18.28 -29.31 0.62
N ARG A 430 -18.42 -28.00 0.33
CA ARG A 430 -18.42 -27.46 -1.03
C ARG A 430 -17.03 -27.13 -1.57
N ILE A 431 -16.03 -27.08 -0.71
CA ILE A 431 -14.65 -26.69 -1.08
C ILE A 431 -14.03 -27.63 -2.11
N PRO A 432 -14.16 -28.99 -2.00
CA PRO A 432 -13.60 -29.90 -3.01
C PRO A 432 -14.14 -29.61 -4.42
N ALA A 433 -15.46 -29.41 -4.57
CA ALA A 433 -16.07 -29.10 -5.86
C ALA A 433 -15.61 -27.74 -6.43
N LEU A 434 -15.34 -26.75 -5.55
CA LEU A 434 -14.76 -25.48 -5.98
C LEU A 434 -13.31 -25.65 -6.47
N LEU A 435 -12.52 -26.47 -5.81
CA LEU A 435 -11.14 -26.77 -6.24
C LEU A 435 -11.12 -27.51 -7.57
N GLU A 436 -12.00 -28.48 -7.75
CA GLU A 436 -12.17 -29.19 -9.04
C GLU A 436 -12.55 -28.22 -10.16
N SER A 437 -13.52 -27.31 -9.89
CA SER A 437 -13.92 -26.26 -10.85
C SER A 437 -12.78 -25.31 -11.16
N MET A 438 -11.95 -24.99 -10.18
CA MET A 438 -10.78 -24.12 -10.33
C MET A 438 -9.73 -24.77 -11.26
N VAL A 439 -9.40 -26.03 -11.02
CA VAL A 439 -8.46 -26.81 -11.83
C VAL A 439 -9.01 -27.04 -13.24
N ALA A 440 -10.31 -27.34 -13.38
CA ALA A 440 -10.96 -27.50 -14.68
C ALA A 440 -10.91 -26.25 -15.56
N GLN A 441 -10.82 -25.06 -14.96
CA GLN A 441 -10.63 -23.78 -15.66
C GLN A 441 -9.15 -23.43 -15.88
N GLY A 442 -8.21 -24.33 -15.57
CA GLY A 442 -6.79 -24.12 -15.74
C GLY A 442 -6.17 -23.16 -14.69
N ILE A 443 -6.85 -22.96 -13.56
CA ILE A 443 -6.37 -22.09 -12.47
C ILE A 443 -5.84 -23.01 -11.36
N GLU A 444 -4.53 -22.93 -11.09
CA GLU A 444 -3.93 -23.72 -10.02
C GLU A 444 -4.15 -23.04 -8.65
N PRO A 445 -4.53 -23.81 -7.61
CA PRO A 445 -4.60 -23.30 -6.24
C PRO A 445 -3.24 -22.79 -5.77
N ASN A 446 -3.23 -21.61 -5.15
CA ASN A 446 -2.03 -21.02 -4.60
C ASN A 446 -2.01 -21.10 -3.06
N LEU A 447 -0.94 -20.61 -2.45
CA LEU A 447 -0.77 -20.60 -1.00
C LEU A 447 -1.94 -19.91 -0.26
N ILE A 448 -2.52 -18.85 -0.87
CA ILE A 448 -3.68 -18.14 -0.31
C ILE A 448 -4.91 -19.04 -0.32
N THR A 449 -5.12 -19.81 -1.39
CA THR A 449 -6.22 -20.80 -1.48
C THR A 449 -6.10 -21.82 -0.35
N TYR A 450 -4.93 -22.46 -0.21
CA TYR A 450 -4.70 -23.44 0.85
C TYR A 450 -4.83 -22.83 2.25
N SER A 451 -4.34 -21.61 2.47
CA SER A 451 -4.47 -20.90 3.75
C SER A 451 -5.93 -20.60 4.10
N ALA A 452 -6.76 -20.25 3.12
CA ALA A 452 -8.19 -20.02 3.35
C ALA A 452 -8.92 -21.30 3.72
N ILE A 453 -8.63 -22.43 3.03
CA ILE A 453 -9.19 -23.74 3.34
C ILE A 453 -8.75 -24.19 4.73
N LEU A 454 -7.45 -24.10 5.02
CA LEU A 454 -6.87 -24.47 6.32
C LEU A 454 -7.54 -23.71 7.47
N LYS A 455 -7.73 -22.40 7.29
CA LYS A 455 -8.45 -21.56 8.25
C LYS A 455 -9.89 -22.04 8.45
N GLY A 456 -10.57 -22.42 7.38
CA GLY A 456 -11.93 -22.98 7.44
C GLY A 456 -11.98 -24.26 8.27
N TYR A 457 -11.11 -25.24 8.00
CA TYR A 457 -11.02 -26.46 8.79
C TYR A 457 -10.73 -26.19 10.27
N CYS A 458 -9.76 -25.31 10.57
CA CYS A 458 -9.44 -24.93 11.95
C CYS A 458 -10.61 -24.22 12.66
N GLN A 459 -11.39 -23.40 11.94
CA GLN A 459 -12.57 -22.73 12.51
C GLN A 459 -13.72 -23.69 12.79
N ALA A 460 -13.90 -24.68 11.94
CA ALA A 460 -14.90 -25.74 12.09
C ALA A 460 -14.49 -26.85 13.06
N ASN A 461 -13.36 -26.70 13.78
CA ASN A 461 -12.78 -27.72 14.67
C ASN A 461 -12.44 -29.06 13.98
N ARG A 462 -12.25 -29.06 12.65
CA ARG A 462 -11.85 -30.23 11.85
C ARG A 462 -10.33 -30.24 11.66
N LEU A 463 -9.60 -30.38 12.77
CA LEU A 463 -8.15 -30.21 12.77
C LEU A 463 -7.41 -31.34 12.03
N ASP A 464 -7.95 -32.56 12.02
CA ASP A 464 -7.32 -33.69 11.33
C ASP A 464 -7.31 -33.47 9.82
N GLU A 465 -8.39 -32.96 9.25
CA GLU A 465 -8.46 -32.59 7.83
C GLU A 465 -7.55 -31.38 7.52
N ALA A 466 -7.39 -30.48 8.48
CA ALA A 466 -6.43 -29.38 8.34
C ALA A 466 -4.99 -29.89 8.17
N PHE A 467 -4.56 -30.86 8.98
CA PHE A 467 -3.25 -31.51 8.85
C PHE A 467 -3.12 -32.31 7.56
N GLN A 468 -4.16 -33.07 7.18
CA GLN A 468 -4.17 -33.83 5.92
C GLN A 468 -4.03 -32.89 4.70
N LEU A 469 -4.69 -31.73 4.72
CA LEU A 469 -4.58 -30.73 3.66
C LEU A 469 -3.16 -30.26 3.47
N VAL A 470 -2.44 -29.96 4.57
CA VAL A 470 -1.05 -29.50 4.50
C VAL A 470 -0.14 -30.61 3.99
N GLN A 471 -0.32 -31.86 4.44
CA GLN A 471 0.41 -33.01 3.91
C GLN A 471 0.14 -33.25 2.42
N GLN A 472 -1.12 -33.17 2.00
CA GLN A 472 -1.48 -33.28 0.59
C GLN A 472 -0.84 -32.18 -0.25
N MET A 473 -0.87 -30.91 0.22
CA MET A 473 -0.22 -29.81 -0.45
C MET A 473 1.28 -30.07 -0.64
N LEU A 474 1.97 -30.55 0.39
CA LEU A 474 3.41 -30.86 0.33
C LEU A 474 3.74 -31.99 -0.64
N GLN A 475 2.82 -32.98 -0.80
CA GLN A 475 3.02 -34.11 -1.69
C GLN A 475 2.66 -33.82 -3.15
N THR A 476 1.63 -32.99 -3.38
CA THR A 476 1.07 -32.76 -4.72
C THR A 476 1.59 -31.48 -5.39
N THR A 477 2.13 -30.55 -4.60
CA THR A 477 2.59 -29.24 -5.11
C THR A 477 4.03 -28.95 -4.69
N GLN A 478 4.64 -27.97 -5.35
CA GLN A 478 5.95 -27.43 -4.89
C GLN A 478 5.80 -26.32 -3.85
N LEU A 479 4.58 -26.03 -3.40
CA LEU A 479 4.32 -25.02 -2.39
C LEU A 479 4.84 -25.46 -1.02
N ARG A 480 5.37 -24.51 -0.27
CA ARG A 480 5.79 -24.72 1.11
C ARG A 480 4.90 -23.89 2.04
N PRO A 481 4.47 -24.46 3.20
CA PRO A 481 3.71 -23.70 4.19
C PRO A 481 4.51 -22.48 4.65
N ASP A 482 3.83 -21.33 4.73
CA ASP A 482 4.38 -20.10 5.27
C ASP A 482 4.06 -19.94 6.76
N GLU A 483 4.55 -18.85 7.35
CA GLU A 483 4.28 -18.52 8.75
C GLU A 483 2.78 -18.46 9.05
N ILE A 484 1.96 -17.96 8.09
CA ILE A 484 0.52 -17.80 8.28
C ILE A 484 -0.16 -19.18 8.41
N MET A 485 0.23 -20.14 7.59
CA MET A 485 -0.32 -21.51 7.65
C MET A 485 0.06 -22.21 8.97
N TYR A 486 1.32 -22.15 9.37
CA TYR A 486 1.75 -22.73 10.65
C TYR A 486 1.05 -22.08 11.84
N ASN A 487 0.93 -20.76 11.85
CA ASN A 487 0.22 -20.03 12.89
C ASN A 487 -1.29 -20.35 12.91
N THR A 488 -1.89 -20.65 11.75
CA THR A 488 -3.29 -21.09 11.64
C THR A 488 -3.47 -22.49 12.26
N LEU A 489 -2.57 -23.44 12.01
CA LEU A 489 -2.57 -24.75 12.65
C LEU A 489 -2.38 -24.64 14.16
N LEU A 490 -1.42 -23.83 14.61
CA LEU A 490 -1.19 -23.56 16.03
C LEU A 490 -2.43 -22.96 16.71
N ASP A 491 -3.13 -21.99 16.07
CA ASP A 491 -4.39 -21.45 16.61
C ASP A 491 -5.50 -22.51 16.67
N GLY A 492 -5.54 -23.40 15.67
CA GLY A 492 -6.43 -24.58 15.67
C GLY A 492 -6.15 -25.50 16.86
N CYS A 493 -4.89 -25.84 17.11
CA CYS A 493 -4.46 -26.61 18.26
C CYS A 493 -4.79 -25.87 19.59
N ALA A 494 -4.55 -24.56 19.63
CA ALA A 494 -4.85 -23.74 20.80
C ALA A 494 -6.36 -23.67 21.10
N ARG A 495 -7.22 -23.70 20.11
CA ARG A 495 -8.68 -23.73 20.31
C ARG A 495 -9.15 -25.02 20.97
N GLN A 496 -8.55 -26.14 20.60
CA GLN A 496 -8.88 -27.48 21.13
C GLN A 496 -8.05 -27.87 22.35
N GLY A 497 -7.04 -27.07 22.75
CA GLY A 497 -6.17 -27.36 23.88
C GLY A 497 -5.20 -28.53 23.63
N LEU A 498 -4.89 -28.83 22.38
CA LEU A 498 -4.02 -29.93 21.96
C LEU A 498 -2.55 -29.50 21.98
N TYR A 499 -1.97 -29.46 23.17
CA TYR A 499 -0.63 -28.93 23.40
C TYR A 499 0.45 -29.69 22.62
N ASP A 500 0.48 -31.00 22.71
CA ASP A 500 1.54 -31.83 22.09
C ASP A 500 1.53 -31.69 20.56
N ARG A 501 0.36 -31.68 19.96
CA ARG A 501 0.22 -31.44 18.50
C ARG A 501 0.71 -30.05 18.11
N GLY A 502 0.43 -29.04 18.92
CA GLY A 502 0.93 -27.68 18.67
C GLY A 502 2.44 -27.60 18.78
N MET A 503 3.07 -28.33 19.72
CA MET A 503 4.53 -28.38 19.80
C MET A 503 5.17 -29.09 18.62
N MET A 504 4.55 -30.15 18.09
CA MET A 504 4.97 -30.78 16.83
C MET A 504 4.95 -29.84 15.65
N VAL A 505 3.89 -29.01 15.56
CA VAL A 505 3.80 -27.97 14.52
C VAL A 505 4.91 -26.93 14.63
N LEU A 506 5.27 -26.53 15.86
CA LEU A 506 6.38 -25.61 16.09
C LEU A 506 7.73 -26.22 15.68
N GLU A 507 7.95 -27.49 16.02
CA GLU A 507 9.16 -28.21 15.62
C GLU A 507 9.28 -28.34 14.10
N GLU A 508 8.19 -28.70 13.41
CA GLU A 508 8.13 -28.76 11.95
C GLU A 508 8.43 -27.41 11.32
N MET A 509 7.78 -26.32 11.81
CA MET A 509 8.02 -24.95 11.37
C MET A 509 9.51 -24.57 11.45
N GLN A 510 10.18 -24.95 12.56
CA GLN A 510 11.60 -24.68 12.75
C GLN A 510 12.50 -25.55 11.86
N GLN A 511 12.15 -26.82 11.63
CA GLN A 511 12.90 -27.73 10.75
C GLN A 511 12.86 -27.30 9.29
N VAL A 512 11.71 -26.78 8.82
CA VAL A 512 11.55 -26.23 7.47
C VAL A 512 12.24 -24.87 7.31
N GLY A 513 12.71 -24.27 8.42
CA GLY A 513 13.40 -22.98 8.42
C GLY A 513 12.50 -21.76 8.48
N VAL A 514 11.20 -21.93 8.73
CA VAL A 514 10.27 -20.82 8.96
C VAL A 514 10.45 -20.30 10.39
N GLN A 515 10.87 -19.04 10.51
CA GLN A 515 11.19 -18.45 11.81
C GLN A 515 9.92 -18.05 12.56
N PRO A 516 9.75 -18.50 13.83
CA PRO A 516 8.70 -18.00 14.71
C PRO A 516 8.81 -16.49 14.95
N THR A 517 7.67 -15.82 14.96
CA THR A 517 7.56 -14.38 15.23
C THR A 517 6.82 -14.13 16.55
N ASN A 518 6.64 -12.85 16.89
CA ASN A 518 5.79 -12.47 18.03
C ASN A 518 4.33 -12.95 17.87
N PHE A 519 3.86 -13.11 16.62
CA PHE A 519 2.52 -13.65 16.38
C PHE A 519 2.47 -15.15 16.72
N THR A 520 3.46 -15.93 16.25
CA THR A 520 3.62 -17.35 16.60
C THR A 520 3.68 -17.52 18.10
N LEU A 521 4.52 -16.72 18.77
CA LEU A 521 4.68 -16.79 20.22
C LEU A 521 3.39 -16.46 20.96
N SER A 522 2.65 -15.47 20.50
CA SER A 522 1.33 -15.11 21.05
C SER A 522 0.33 -16.28 21.00
N VAL A 523 0.36 -17.07 19.90
CA VAL A 523 -0.50 -18.26 19.75
C VAL A 523 -0.02 -19.42 20.64
N LEU A 524 1.30 -19.62 20.77
CA LEU A 524 1.88 -20.63 21.63
C LEU A 524 1.58 -20.37 23.12
N VAL A 525 1.68 -19.11 23.56
CA VAL A 525 1.29 -18.70 24.91
C VAL A 525 -0.19 -18.99 25.16
N LYS A 526 -1.05 -18.70 24.20
CA LYS A 526 -2.48 -19.02 24.27
C LYS A 526 -2.72 -20.54 24.35
N LEU A 527 -1.97 -21.34 23.57
CA LEU A 527 -2.03 -22.78 23.60
C LEU A 527 -1.64 -23.33 24.97
N ALA A 528 -0.47 -22.95 25.50
CA ALA A 528 0.04 -23.40 26.80
C ALA A 528 -0.92 -22.97 27.94
N SER A 529 -1.45 -21.76 27.90
CA SER A 529 -2.42 -21.24 28.88
C SER A 529 -3.72 -22.06 28.92
N ARG A 530 -4.27 -22.40 27.74
CA ARG A 530 -5.49 -23.22 27.62
C ARG A 530 -5.27 -24.67 28.04
N SER A 531 -4.08 -25.18 27.84
CA SER A 531 -3.67 -26.52 28.28
C SER A 531 -3.22 -26.57 29.75
N LYS A 532 -3.46 -25.47 30.52
CA LYS A 532 -3.09 -25.33 31.94
C LYS A 532 -1.58 -25.46 32.24
N GLN A 533 -0.74 -25.17 31.24
CA GLN A 533 0.72 -25.25 31.34
C GLN A 533 1.32 -23.83 31.30
N ILE A 534 0.95 -22.99 32.29
CA ILE A 534 1.35 -21.58 32.26
C ILE A 534 2.86 -21.40 32.41
N ASP A 535 3.54 -22.27 33.18
CA ASP A 535 5.00 -22.23 33.36
C ASP A 535 5.71 -22.43 32.02
N ARG A 536 5.24 -23.40 31.25
CA ARG A 536 5.77 -23.63 29.90
C ARG A 536 5.56 -22.45 28.95
N ALA A 537 4.47 -21.64 29.12
CA ALA A 537 4.25 -20.41 28.37
C ALA A 537 5.37 -19.39 28.61
N PHE A 538 5.85 -19.26 29.84
CA PHE A 538 6.99 -18.37 30.18
C PHE A 538 8.30 -18.88 29.61
N GLU A 539 8.57 -20.17 29.75
CA GLU A 539 9.77 -20.82 29.18
C GLU A 539 9.81 -20.58 27.64
N LEU A 540 8.72 -20.85 26.95
CA LEU A 540 8.62 -20.60 25.50
C LEU A 540 8.88 -19.12 25.13
N CYS A 541 8.41 -18.17 25.96
CA CYS A 541 8.69 -16.77 25.74
C CYS A 541 10.19 -16.46 25.82
N ASP A 542 10.87 -16.99 26.83
CA ASP A 542 12.30 -16.77 27.05
C ASP A 542 13.14 -17.52 26.00
N GLU A 543 12.82 -18.79 25.70
CA GLU A 543 13.49 -19.60 24.68
C GLU A 543 13.42 -18.98 23.29
N ILE A 544 12.20 -18.68 22.82
CA ILE A 544 11.96 -18.22 21.44
C ILE A 544 12.46 -16.77 21.26
N SER A 545 12.19 -15.87 22.23
CA SER A 545 12.64 -14.48 22.12
C SER A 545 14.16 -14.36 22.14
N SER A 546 14.85 -15.22 22.93
CA SER A 546 16.31 -15.27 22.99
C SER A 546 16.90 -15.88 21.71
N LYS A 547 16.35 -17.01 21.24
CA LYS A 547 16.81 -17.71 20.03
C LYS A 547 16.70 -16.83 18.78
N TYR A 548 15.57 -16.12 18.60
CA TYR A 548 15.29 -15.32 17.42
C TYR A 548 15.53 -13.80 17.63
N ARG A 549 16.03 -13.39 18.80
CA ARG A 549 16.47 -12.03 19.15
C ARG A 549 15.43 -10.94 18.90
N PHE A 550 14.19 -11.16 19.29
CA PHE A 550 13.16 -10.12 19.25
C PHE A 550 12.60 -9.80 20.64
N ARG A 551 12.07 -8.58 20.80
CA ARG A 551 11.38 -8.18 22.04
C ARG A 551 9.92 -8.60 21.99
N LEU A 552 9.38 -8.98 23.14
CA LEU A 552 7.99 -9.35 23.28
C LEU A 552 7.09 -8.13 22.98
N ASN A 553 6.04 -8.37 22.20
CA ASN A 553 5.06 -7.34 21.89
C ASN A 553 3.87 -7.36 22.87
N MET A 554 2.99 -6.35 22.71
CA MET A 554 1.79 -6.20 23.53
C MET A 554 0.90 -7.45 23.53
N HIS A 555 0.77 -8.15 22.40
CA HIS A 555 -0.11 -9.32 22.28
C HIS A 555 0.40 -10.52 23.08
N VAL A 556 1.71 -10.75 23.11
CA VAL A 556 2.34 -11.80 23.89
C VAL A 556 2.13 -11.54 25.39
N TYR A 557 2.41 -10.31 25.84
CA TYR A 557 2.18 -9.91 27.23
C TYR A 557 0.71 -10.00 27.64
N SER A 558 -0.21 -9.55 26.79
CA SER A 558 -1.67 -9.63 27.06
C SER A 558 -2.13 -11.08 27.20
N ASN A 559 -1.61 -12.01 26.37
CA ASN A 559 -1.91 -13.45 26.48
C ASN A 559 -1.28 -14.08 27.72
N LEU A 560 -0.06 -13.68 28.13
CA LEU A 560 0.55 -14.12 29.41
C LEU A 560 -0.27 -13.68 30.60
N VAL A 561 -0.67 -12.41 30.64
CA VAL A 561 -1.56 -11.90 31.70
C VAL A 561 -2.85 -12.69 31.75
N HIS A 562 -3.49 -12.90 30.59
CA HIS A 562 -4.72 -13.70 30.53
C HIS A 562 -4.49 -15.15 30.98
N GLY A 563 -3.35 -15.75 30.62
CA GLY A 563 -2.96 -17.08 31.07
C GLY A 563 -2.81 -17.16 32.60
N CYS A 564 -2.16 -16.17 33.21
CA CYS A 564 -2.02 -16.08 34.68
C CYS A 564 -3.39 -15.92 35.36
N THR A 565 -4.27 -15.07 34.82
CA THR A 565 -5.64 -14.89 35.38
C THR A 565 -6.48 -16.17 35.27
N MET A 566 -6.33 -16.92 34.17
CA MET A 566 -7.00 -18.23 34.02
C MET A 566 -6.45 -19.29 34.98
N ALA A 567 -5.15 -19.22 35.29
CA ALA A 567 -4.50 -20.10 36.29
C ALA A 567 -4.77 -19.67 37.73
N LYS A 568 -5.50 -18.57 37.97
CA LYS A 568 -5.73 -17.96 39.30
C LYS A 568 -4.44 -17.52 40.00
N ASP A 569 -3.44 -17.11 39.21
CA ASP A 569 -2.17 -16.55 39.72
C ASP A 569 -2.11 -15.06 39.41
N LEU A 570 -2.89 -14.29 40.16
CA LEU A 570 -3.03 -12.86 39.94
C LEU A 570 -1.74 -12.09 40.22
N ASP A 571 -0.94 -12.54 41.22
CA ASP A 571 0.32 -11.89 41.57
C ASP A 571 1.35 -11.97 40.45
N ARG A 572 1.38 -13.10 39.74
CA ARG A 572 2.21 -13.30 38.57
C ARG A 572 1.66 -12.49 37.39
N GLY A 573 0.33 -12.39 37.24
CA GLY A 573 -0.30 -11.55 36.23
C GLY A 573 0.05 -10.06 36.38
N ILE A 574 0.05 -9.54 37.61
CA ILE A 574 0.46 -8.16 37.91
C ILE A 574 1.98 -7.98 37.68
N ALA A 575 2.80 -8.97 38.02
CA ALA A 575 4.24 -8.93 37.74
C ALA A 575 4.54 -8.90 36.22
N VAL A 576 3.76 -9.60 35.42
CA VAL A 576 3.85 -9.54 33.95
C VAL A 576 3.50 -8.15 33.44
N LEU A 577 2.47 -7.48 33.98
CA LEU A 577 2.14 -6.11 33.62
C LEU A 577 3.28 -5.15 34.02
N GLU A 578 3.89 -5.34 35.19
CA GLU A 578 5.05 -4.55 35.63
C GLU A 578 6.25 -4.74 34.66
N LYS A 579 6.57 -5.99 34.27
CA LYS A 579 7.61 -6.31 33.29
C LYS A 579 7.31 -5.64 31.93
N MET A 580 6.07 -5.75 31.44
CA MET A 580 5.59 -5.11 30.21
C MET A 580 5.87 -3.60 30.20
N LEU A 581 5.53 -2.91 31.29
CA LEU A 581 5.72 -1.47 31.46
C LEU A 581 7.22 -1.10 31.59
N SER A 582 8.04 -1.93 32.24
CA SER A 582 9.47 -1.71 32.35
C SER A 582 10.18 -1.81 31.00
N GLU A 583 9.70 -2.66 30.11
CA GLU A 583 10.14 -2.77 28.72
C GLU A 583 9.52 -1.71 27.78
N ARG A 584 8.78 -0.75 28.34
CA ARG A 584 8.09 0.33 27.61
C ARG A 584 7.04 -0.15 26.59
N VAL A 585 6.48 -1.32 26.81
CA VAL A 585 5.36 -1.84 26.03
C VAL A 585 4.06 -1.35 26.67
N ARG A 586 3.25 -0.60 25.93
CA ARG A 586 2.00 -0.03 26.42
C ARG A 586 0.90 -1.10 26.43
N PRO A 587 0.18 -1.32 27.57
CA PRO A 587 -0.90 -2.30 27.66
C PRO A 587 -2.10 -1.93 26.76
N ASP A 588 -2.88 -2.95 26.36
CA ASP A 588 -4.19 -2.74 25.75
C ASP A 588 -5.33 -2.77 26.78
N ALA A 589 -6.54 -2.43 26.33
CA ALA A 589 -7.72 -2.47 27.20
C ALA A 589 -8.01 -3.91 27.70
N ARG A 590 -7.69 -4.93 26.92
CA ARG A 590 -7.88 -6.35 27.27
C ARG A 590 -6.98 -6.80 28.43
N THR A 591 -5.74 -6.32 28.49
CA THR A 591 -4.82 -6.60 29.58
C THR A 591 -5.42 -6.14 30.91
N TYR A 592 -5.92 -4.92 30.97
CA TYR A 592 -6.58 -4.41 32.16
C TYR A 592 -7.92 -5.10 32.44
N ASP A 593 -8.74 -5.38 31.41
CA ASP A 593 -10.01 -6.11 31.57
C ASP A 593 -9.78 -7.47 32.26
N SER A 594 -8.79 -8.25 31.78
CA SER A 594 -8.45 -9.54 32.35
C SER A 594 -8.03 -9.45 33.83
N LEU A 595 -7.14 -8.51 34.16
CA LEU A 595 -6.67 -8.32 35.56
C LEU A 595 -7.77 -7.79 36.46
N LEU A 596 -8.54 -6.80 36.03
CA LEU A 596 -9.59 -6.20 36.83
C LEU A 596 -10.71 -7.20 37.15
N ARG A 597 -11.14 -8.01 36.18
CA ARG A 597 -12.13 -9.07 36.41
C ARG A 597 -11.59 -10.14 37.36
N ALA A 598 -10.30 -10.52 37.21
CA ALA A 598 -9.68 -11.46 38.11
C ALA A 598 -9.55 -10.92 39.54
N CYS A 599 -9.18 -9.63 39.71
CA CYS A 599 -9.16 -9.00 41.06
C CYS A 599 -10.53 -9.00 41.74
N VAL A 600 -11.60 -8.72 40.97
CA VAL A 600 -12.97 -8.78 41.51
C VAL A 600 -13.36 -10.21 41.89
N ALA A 601 -13.05 -11.19 41.05
CA ALA A 601 -13.34 -12.61 41.28
C ALA A 601 -12.58 -13.20 42.50
N GLU A 602 -11.36 -12.72 42.74
CA GLU A 602 -10.52 -13.15 43.86
C GLU A 602 -10.64 -12.27 45.11
N TYR A 603 -11.63 -11.34 45.10
CA TYR A 603 -11.90 -10.43 46.22
C TYR A 603 -10.74 -9.49 46.61
N ARG A 604 -9.85 -9.17 45.67
CA ARG A 604 -8.67 -8.29 45.85
C ARG A 604 -9.02 -6.84 45.50
N ALA A 605 -9.78 -6.20 46.38
CA ALA A 605 -10.35 -4.86 46.16
C ALA A 605 -9.30 -3.76 46.01
N GLU A 606 -8.21 -3.80 46.80
CA GLU A 606 -7.15 -2.79 46.76
C GLU A 606 -6.37 -2.84 45.44
N ASP A 607 -6.08 -4.05 44.95
CA ASP A 607 -5.41 -4.24 43.66
C ASP A 607 -6.30 -3.78 42.51
N ALA A 608 -7.61 -4.12 42.53
CA ALA A 608 -8.57 -3.67 41.56
C ALA A 608 -8.63 -2.13 41.50
N ALA A 609 -8.68 -1.47 42.65
CA ALA A 609 -8.70 -0.01 42.75
C ALA A 609 -7.39 0.61 42.23
N GLY A 610 -6.24 0.05 42.60
CA GLY A 610 -4.92 0.51 42.17
C GLY A 610 -4.69 0.35 40.67
N LEU A 611 -5.11 -0.79 40.08
CA LEU A 611 -5.03 -1.05 38.65
C LEU A 611 -6.00 -0.17 37.84
N LEU A 612 -7.23 0.07 38.34
CA LEU A 612 -8.19 0.95 37.68
C LEU A 612 -7.71 2.40 37.69
N ARG A 613 -7.11 2.87 38.78
CA ARG A 613 -6.48 4.19 38.85
C ARG A 613 -5.33 4.32 37.87
N ALA A 614 -4.51 3.28 37.76
CA ALA A 614 -3.40 3.23 36.77
C ALA A 614 -3.93 3.35 35.34
N ALA A 615 -4.94 2.57 34.99
CA ALA A 615 -5.54 2.59 33.65
C ALA A 615 -6.19 3.93 33.30
N MET A 616 -6.71 4.66 34.31
CA MET A 616 -7.33 5.96 34.13
C MET A 616 -6.35 7.15 34.26
N GLY A 617 -5.06 6.88 34.51
CA GLY A 617 -4.04 7.93 34.68
C GLY A 617 -4.19 8.74 35.94
N LEU A 618 -4.84 8.16 36.98
CA LEU A 618 -5.06 8.78 38.27
C LEU A 618 -3.87 8.58 39.22
N ARG A 619 -3.83 9.33 40.31
CA ARG A 619 -2.83 9.14 41.40
C ARG A 619 -3.21 7.93 42.28
N SER A 620 -2.27 7.49 43.11
CA SER A 620 -2.44 6.34 44.01
C SER A 620 -2.68 5.02 43.24
N VAL A 621 -1.83 4.75 42.31
CA VAL A 621 -1.81 3.50 41.52
C VAL A 621 -1.35 2.31 42.38
N HIS A 622 -1.48 1.08 41.85
CA HIS A 622 -1.00 -0.13 42.49
C HIS A 622 0.50 -0.01 42.85
N PRO A 623 0.95 -0.52 44.02
CA PRO A 623 2.34 -0.35 44.49
C PRO A 623 3.41 -0.82 43.48
N LYS A 624 3.22 -1.95 42.80
CA LYS A 624 4.13 -2.44 41.75
C LYS A 624 4.21 -1.56 40.51
N LEU A 625 3.24 -0.65 40.31
CA LEU A 625 3.17 0.25 39.17
C LEU A 625 3.62 1.68 39.54
N ALA A 626 3.96 1.91 40.80
CA ALA A 626 4.40 3.20 41.28
C ALA A 626 5.67 3.66 40.56
N GLY A 627 5.76 4.95 40.22
CA GLY A 627 6.91 5.52 39.50
C GLY A 627 6.91 5.33 37.99
N LYS A 628 5.96 4.61 37.40
CA LYS A 628 5.84 4.50 35.95
C LYS A 628 5.14 5.71 35.37
N PRO A 629 5.51 6.16 34.14
CA PRO A 629 4.89 7.33 33.49
C PRO A 629 3.40 7.11 33.20
N ALA A 630 2.56 8.11 33.46
CA ALA A 630 1.10 8.00 33.29
C ALA A 630 0.67 7.66 31.85
N ASN A 631 1.39 8.17 30.85
CA ASN A 631 1.14 7.87 29.43
C ASN A 631 1.39 6.39 29.06
N LEU A 632 2.25 5.72 29.82
CA LEU A 632 2.55 4.30 29.63
C LEU A 632 1.55 3.41 30.38
N LEU A 633 1.03 3.87 31.52
CA LEU A 633 0.03 3.16 32.31
C LEU A 633 -1.34 3.11 31.62
N GLN A 634 -1.71 4.18 30.91
CA GLN A 634 -3.00 4.23 30.22
C GLN A 634 -3.05 3.24 29.05
N PRO A 635 -4.12 2.43 28.92
CA PRO A 635 -4.22 1.43 27.89
C PRO A 635 -4.31 2.04 26.48
N GLN A 636 -3.92 1.25 25.47
CA GLN A 636 -4.30 1.50 24.10
C GLN A 636 -5.80 1.17 23.94
N GLY A 637 -6.60 2.17 23.64
CA GLY A 637 -8.06 2.07 23.64
C GLY A 637 -8.66 2.46 25.00
N ARG A 638 -9.99 2.64 25.02
CA ARG A 638 -10.72 3.01 26.24
C ARG A 638 -11.27 1.77 26.93
N LEU A 639 -11.25 1.75 28.27
CA LEU A 639 -12.00 0.76 29.05
C LEU A 639 -13.49 0.95 28.83
N THR A 640 -14.25 -0.15 28.77
CA THR A 640 -15.70 -0.09 28.65
C THR A 640 -16.35 0.39 29.96
N MET A 641 -17.45 1.09 29.84
CA MET A 641 -18.21 1.52 31.03
C MET A 641 -18.69 0.33 31.86
N GLU A 642 -19.10 -0.75 31.17
CA GLU A 642 -19.52 -2.00 31.82
C GLU A 642 -18.43 -2.60 32.72
N LEU A 643 -17.17 -2.55 32.31
CA LEU A 643 -16.05 -3.02 33.11
C LEU A 643 -15.86 -2.14 34.36
N ILE A 644 -15.89 -0.82 34.17
CA ILE A 644 -15.75 0.12 35.29
C ILE A 644 -16.86 -0.07 36.31
N GLU A 645 -18.11 -0.22 35.85
CA GLU A 645 -19.27 -0.50 36.70
C GLU A 645 -19.11 -1.86 37.40
N HIS A 646 -18.70 -2.89 36.70
CA HIS A 646 -18.46 -4.22 37.29
C HIS A 646 -17.41 -4.18 38.40
N VAL A 647 -16.31 -3.44 38.21
CA VAL A 647 -15.26 -3.30 39.23
C VAL A 647 -15.77 -2.52 40.44
N LEU A 648 -16.47 -1.43 40.24
CA LEU A 648 -17.04 -0.63 41.31
C LEU A 648 -18.10 -1.42 42.14
N ASP A 649 -18.98 -2.15 41.45
CA ASP A 649 -20.01 -3.00 42.08
C ASP A 649 -19.35 -4.19 42.83
N GLY A 650 -18.28 -4.76 42.28
CA GLY A 650 -17.51 -5.81 42.93
C GLY A 650 -16.83 -5.35 44.23
N ILE A 651 -16.13 -4.19 44.17
CA ILE A 651 -15.50 -3.59 45.37
C ILE A 651 -16.54 -3.22 46.42
N ALA A 652 -17.67 -2.61 46.03
CA ALA A 652 -18.73 -2.21 46.93
C ALA A 652 -19.49 -3.38 47.57
N GLY A 653 -19.52 -4.56 46.92
CA GLY A 653 -20.12 -5.78 47.46
C GLY A 653 -19.33 -6.42 48.61
N LEU A 654 -18.11 -5.96 48.86
CA LEU A 654 -17.24 -6.45 49.94
C LEU A 654 -17.43 -5.54 51.18
N CYS A 655 -18.08 -6.03 52.21
CA CYS A 655 -18.49 -5.27 53.42
C CYS A 655 -17.39 -4.41 54.06
N LYS A 656 -16.10 -4.76 53.89
CA LYS A 656 -14.97 -3.98 54.46
C LYS A 656 -14.44 -2.87 53.55
N ASN A 657 -14.89 -2.78 52.28
CA ASN A 657 -14.27 -1.90 51.26
C ASN A 657 -15.22 -0.83 50.71
N ALA A 658 -16.34 -0.56 51.37
CA ALA A 658 -17.30 0.45 50.96
C ALA A 658 -16.67 1.87 50.81
N THR A 659 -15.78 2.22 51.78
CA THR A 659 -15.02 3.49 51.72
C THR A 659 -14.09 3.57 50.50
N LEU A 660 -13.43 2.46 50.14
CA LEU A 660 -12.57 2.38 48.98
C LEU A 660 -13.35 2.58 47.67
N ALA A 661 -14.54 1.99 47.56
CA ALA A 661 -15.42 2.17 46.40
C ALA A 661 -15.87 3.64 46.24
N LEU A 662 -16.19 4.32 47.35
CA LEU A 662 -16.54 5.74 47.35
C LEU A 662 -15.36 6.63 46.93
N GLN A 663 -14.16 6.36 47.47
CA GLN A 663 -12.94 7.08 47.08
C GLN A 663 -12.66 6.90 45.59
N LEU A 664 -12.73 5.67 45.11
CA LEU A 664 -12.50 5.35 43.68
C LEU A 664 -13.54 6.04 42.78
N LEU A 665 -14.81 6.09 43.22
CA LEU A 665 -15.84 6.81 42.48
C LEU A 665 -15.58 8.33 42.43
N GLN A 666 -15.06 8.92 43.51
CA GLN A 666 -14.66 10.32 43.53
C GLN A 666 -13.47 10.61 42.62
N ASP A 667 -12.48 9.69 42.61
CA ASP A 667 -11.32 9.79 41.73
C ASP A 667 -11.73 9.71 40.26
N LEU A 668 -12.63 8.79 39.92
CA LEU A 668 -13.13 8.61 38.54
C LEU A 668 -13.95 9.80 38.04
N LYS A 669 -14.66 10.51 38.92
CA LYS A 669 -15.38 11.76 38.56
C LYS A 669 -14.44 12.88 38.07
N ARG A 670 -13.16 12.82 38.43
CA ARG A 670 -12.14 13.79 37.98
C ARG A 670 -11.58 13.50 36.59
N VAL A 671 -11.91 12.34 36.01
CA VAL A 671 -11.40 11.95 34.68
C VAL A 671 -12.20 12.68 33.59
N PRO A 672 -11.55 13.49 32.73
CA PRO A 672 -12.22 14.21 31.64
C PRO A 672 -12.89 13.26 30.67
N GLY A 673 -14.15 13.48 30.32
CA GLY A 673 -14.88 12.71 29.34
C GLY A 673 -15.48 11.38 29.84
N LEU A 674 -15.33 11.04 31.12
CA LEU A 674 -15.98 9.87 31.72
C LEU A 674 -17.35 10.29 32.28
N LYS A 675 -18.44 9.91 31.61
CA LYS A 675 -19.82 10.17 32.07
C LYS A 675 -20.29 8.95 32.88
N LEU A 676 -20.10 9.00 34.20
CA LEU A 676 -20.66 8.00 35.13
C LEU A 676 -22.17 8.21 35.24
N VAL A 677 -22.92 7.16 34.95
CA VAL A 677 -24.39 7.22 34.91
C VAL A 677 -24.95 7.39 36.33
N THR A 678 -25.89 8.31 36.52
CA THR A 678 -26.55 8.60 37.81
C THR A 678 -27.12 7.35 38.51
N PRO A 679 -27.70 6.34 37.79
CA PRO A 679 -28.16 5.10 38.42
C PRO A 679 -27.09 4.29 39.13
N LEU A 680 -25.83 4.32 38.65
CA LEU A 680 -24.70 3.63 39.28
C LEU A 680 -24.39 4.24 40.65
N GLN A 681 -24.39 5.58 40.73
CA GLN A 681 -24.15 6.30 41.99
C GLN A 681 -25.24 5.97 43.03
N LEU A 682 -26.50 5.90 42.62
CA LEU A 682 -27.63 5.49 43.47
C LEU A 682 -27.52 4.03 43.90
N ARG A 683 -27.16 3.10 42.97
CA ARG A 683 -26.94 1.68 43.32
C ARG A 683 -25.80 1.48 44.30
N LEU A 684 -24.70 2.19 44.13
CA LEU A 684 -23.55 2.14 45.06
C LEU A 684 -23.93 2.71 46.43
N ALA A 685 -24.63 3.86 46.48
CA ALA A 685 -25.11 4.47 47.72
C ALA A 685 -26.09 3.55 48.46
N THR A 686 -27.04 2.89 47.76
CA THR A 686 -27.97 1.93 48.34
C THR A 686 -27.30 0.65 48.83
N LYS A 687 -26.31 0.13 48.15
CA LYS A 687 -25.52 -1.02 48.61
C LYS A 687 -24.72 -0.67 49.88
N ILE A 688 -24.08 0.49 49.89
CA ILE A 688 -23.29 0.98 51.02
C ILE A 688 -24.17 1.36 52.23
N GLY A 689 -25.34 1.95 51.99
CA GLY A 689 -26.28 2.33 53.06
C GLY A 689 -27.06 1.17 53.64
N ARG A 690 -27.05 -0.02 53.04
CA ARG A 690 -27.63 -1.26 53.57
C ARG A 690 -26.64 -2.10 54.37
N MET A 691 -25.37 -1.72 54.44
CA MET A 691 -24.29 -2.30 55.23
C MET A 691 -24.03 -1.47 56.49
#